data_1326428de8f76f740904bf33a260b69b
#
_entry.id   1326428de8f76f740904bf33a260b69b
#
_cell.length_a   1.000
_cell.length_b   1.000
_cell.length_c   1.000
_cell.angle_alpha   90.00
_cell.angle_beta   90.00
_cell.angle_gamma   90.00
#
_symmetry.space_group_name_H-M   'P 1'
#
loop_
_entity.id
_entity.type
_entity.pdbx_description
1 polymer ?
#
loop_
_entity_poly.entity_id
_entity_poly.type
_entity_poly.pdbx_seq_one_letter_code
_entity_poly.pdbx_strand_id
1 'polypeptide(L)'
;MDVKSRASRSSRVKGLTEIVPTYWEDAVIPTRWKQGKSHMRDHAYIPLIAGLDIETSTAPDQSCAWMYLWCMAIDDFIVYGRTLRDLKCWINRLINVLDLRVDYKLLCYIHNAKYDLSFLRKTVSLSGRRAGEFIARTQRQIIKCCMDHCIEIRDSAVYSEMPLEMMGIDINMPKLSEDHDLIRTPETPLSDDDLRYCARDAHILTEYYHRQADIYGGIDALSDIPLTATARVRKRLDYCFRSQRGTMDYVALTKFIAYRQLHTKHTGKNAPTEEQLKKYERDRAVMAMLRSAFFGGYCFASPSHAGDVYKDICVSADIDAAYAWAMLTQRFPLDRFEPMPVPEDDAEELEMRNGLGKWYNHALLIHVRLHGLEARESELGFLPSWLRYSLRYDTLKRNKSGKRVQSAEMLELCLTDVDYRNLYTFYTVKEVEILDVVGSRYGYLPAYITDTIMMLYSEKAAEKTEIKRKRREHTATLQDEIRYQVKKTMLARLYGVFVQDPIRMHWEYNDETHHVESKGLEQADTAQYGHVLYQWGVWVAAWARDRLLGAIIDLGAPEDADGYPTWDGSVIYADTDCVRFLLHGEDDPRIEMLYAQNEETQIEMLEIVRTRKRQFEAIYGIPIPDDLLDKCGSWDIERYAVYKHIGIKQYCTVDYDGTFKATIAGLPKADYREDDNGETTNVGMSYFDQFETIEDKVEAMQVGMMIPEEESCILRSVYFDELHELDVVDCTGELRHVSTDCGLVLQPAPYKNRKSDVELLAGMLEEDVVGEITKLGIDFYKVAKAAGVHQGDVSDLSERIKEYSYDLELMEILKKH
;
A
#
# COMPACT_ATOMS: atom_id res chain seq x y z
N MET A 1 33.43 14.91 8.91
CA MET A 1 34.06 13.92 9.81
C MET A 1 34.48 12.72 8.98
N ASP A 2 35.70 12.29 9.18
CA ASP A 2 36.48 11.48 8.26
C ASP A 2 35.86 10.17 7.73
N VAL A 3 35.80 10.07 6.42
CA VAL A 3 35.36 8.90 5.62
C VAL A 3 36.50 7.85 5.47
N LYS A 4 37.59 7.95 6.24
CA LYS A 4 38.80 7.18 5.95
C LYS A 4 39.00 5.84 6.68
N SER A 5 38.06 5.31 7.46
CA SER A 5 38.32 4.08 8.23
C SER A 5 37.45 2.85 7.90
N ARG A 6 36.67 2.85 6.81
CA ARG A 6 35.73 1.73 6.50
C ARG A 6 35.96 1.00 5.17
N ALA A 7 37.12 1.15 4.55
CA ALA A 7 37.49 0.45 3.32
C ALA A 7 37.78 -1.07 3.49
N SER A 8 37.64 -1.67 4.69
CA SER A 8 38.08 -3.04 4.95
C SER A 8 36.99 -4.12 4.88
N ARG A 9 35.70 -3.78 4.79
CA ARG A 9 34.63 -4.79 4.65
C ARG A 9 34.34 -5.20 3.21
N SER A 10 34.58 -4.33 2.22
CA SER A 10 34.32 -4.65 0.81
C SER A 10 35.24 -5.74 0.21
N SER A 11 36.30 -6.13 0.92
CA SER A 11 37.21 -7.22 0.48
C SER A 11 36.80 -8.62 0.97
N ARG A 12 35.76 -8.72 1.83
CA ARG A 12 35.28 -10.01 2.36
C ARG A 12 34.20 -10.69 1.52
N VAL A 13 33.63 -10.00 0.53
CA VAL A 13 32.58 -10.56 -0.33
C VAL A 13 33.11 -11.57 -1.37
N LYS A 14 34.39 -11.84 -1.38
CA LYS A 14 34.96 -12.93 -2.17
C LYS A 14 34.69 -14.27 -1.52
N GLY A 15 33.73 -15.04 -2.03
CA GLY A 15 33.54 -16.44 -1.67
C GLY A 15 32.14 -16.83 -1.17
N LEU A 16 31.15 -15.96 -1.23
CA LEU A 16 29.78 -16.27 -0.75
C LEU A 16 29.05 -17.34 -1.59
N THR A 17 29.52 -17.63 -2.78
CA THR A 17 29.09 -18.79 -3.58
C THR A 17 29.56 -20.14 -3.04
N GLU A 18 30.44 -20.14 -2.06
CA GLU A 18 31.07 -21.34 -1.49
C GLU A 18 30.61 -21.66 -0.06
N ILE A 19 29.78 -20.80 0.58
CA ILE A 19 29.37 -21.05 1.97
C ILE A 19 28.25 -22.07 1.99
N VAL A 20 28.58 -23.27 2.46
CA VAL A 20 27.62 -24.29 2.87
C VAL A 20 27.36 -24.10 4.37
N PRO A 21 26.09 -23.96 4.79
CA PRO A 21 25.78 -23.74 6.21
C PRO A 21 26.12 -24.99 7.03
N THR A 22 26.41 -24.77 8.31
CA THR A 22 26.71 -25.85 9.26
C THR A 22 25.41 -26.39 9.87
N TYR A 23 25.30 -27.71 9.99
CA TYR A 23 24.16 -28.29 10.72
C TYR A 23 24.15 -27.82 12.18
N TRP A 24 22.98 -27.53 12.73
CA TRP A 24 22.81 -26.83 14.01
C TRP A 24 23.50 -27.51 15.22
N GLU A 25 23.57 -28.84 15.25
CA GLU A 25 24.24 -29.58 16.32
C GLU A 25 25.75 -29.36 16.32
N ASP A 26 26.36 -29.34 15.14
CA ASP A 26 27.78 -29.17 14.94
C ASP A 26 28.26 -27.71 15.02
N ALA A 27 27.30 -26.77 14.97
CA ALA A 27 27.57 -25.34 14.94
C ALA A 27 28.21 -24.85 16.24
N VAL A 28 29.39 -24.23 16.16
CA VAL A 28 30.11 -23.62 17.29
C VAL A 28 29.89 -22.13 17.31
N ILE A 29 29.03 -21.64 18.22
CA ILE A 29 28.76 -20.23 18.36
C ILE A 29 30.04 -19.44 18.66
N PRO A 30 30.39 -18.39 17.87
CA PRO A 30 31.61 -17.63 18.01
C PRO A 30 31.76 -17.00 19.41
N THR A 31 32.90 -17.22 20.03
CA THR A 31 33.22 -16.69 21.39
C THR A 31 33.20 -15.16 21.42
N ARG A 32 33.52 -14.50 20.31
CA ARG A 32 33.50 -13.02 20.17
C ARG A 32 32.09 -12.42 20.43
N TRP A 33 31.04 -13.17 20.20
CA TRP A 33 29.65 -12.69 20.47
C TRP A 33 29.34 -12.63 21.97
N LYS A 34 30.13 -13.33 22.78
CA LYS A 34 30.01 -13.32 24.24
C LYS A 34 30.85 -12.21 24.91
N GLN A 35 31.72 -11.57 24.14
CA GLN A 35 32.62 -10.53 24.64
C GLN A 35 31.91 -9.18 24.58
N GLY A 36 31.75 -8.52 25.71
CA GLY A 36 31.15 -7.18 25.77
C GLY A 36 29.97 -7.04 26.73
N LYS A 37 29.66 -8.06 27.51
CA LYS A 37 28.49 -8.07 28.42
C LYS A 37 28.38 -6.90 29.40
N SER A 38 29.50 -6.23 29.76
CA SER A 38 29.50 -5.15 30.75
C SER A 38 29.11 -3.78 30.17
N HIS A 39 29.31 -3.54 28.86
CA HIS A 39 28.99 -2.26 28.19
C HIS A 39 27.67 -2.26 27.46
N MET A 40 27.03 -3.42 27.30
CA MET A 40 25.87 -3.59 26.47
C MET A 40 24.53 -3.57 27.24
N ARG A 41 24.53 -3.36 28.54
CA ARG A 41 23.30 -3.36 29.37
C ARG A 41 22.34 -2.21 29.06
N ASP A 42 22.84 -1.16 28.40
CA ASP A 42 22.05 0.01 28.05
C ASP A 42 21.40 -0.10 26.66
N HIS A 43 21.71 -1.16 25.89
CA HIS A 43 21.14 -1.40 24.57
C HIS A 43 20.02 -2.45 24.63
N ALA A 44 18.93 -2.21 23.87
CA ALA A 44 17.80 -3.15 23.77
C ALA A 44 18.13 -4.41 22.95
N TYR A 45 19.20 -4.36 22.12
CA TYR A 45 19.60 -5.44 21.23
C TYR A 45 21.07 -5.77 21.36
N ILE A 46 21.40 -7.07 21.21
CA ILE A 46 22.76 -7.48 20.93
C ILE A 46 23.19 -6.91 19.57
N PRO A 47 24.46 -6.45 19.39
CA PRO A 47 24.93 -5.85 18.14
C PRO A 47 25.17 -6.91 17.05
N LEU A 48 24.16 -7.71 16.76
CA LEU A 48 24.11 -8.75 15.74
C LEU A 48 22.79 -8.64 15.00
N ILE A 49 22.79 -9.00 13.73
CA ILE A 49 21.61 -9.09 12.90
C ILE A 49 21.46 -10.52 12.42
N ALA A 50 20.27 -11.10 12.59
CA ALA A 50 19.93 -12.40 12.07
C ALA A 50 18.96 -12.30 10.88
N GLY A 51 19.04 -13.25 9.97
CA GLY A 51 18.06 -13.55 8.94
C GLY A 51 17.62 -14.99 9.07
N LEU A 52 16.33 -15.27 8.96
CA LEU A 52 15.77 -16.61 9.00
C LEU A 52 14.93 -16.81 7.75
N ASP A 53 15.10 -17.95 7.12
CA ASP A 53 14.34 -18.40 5.97
C ASP A 53 13.98 -19.87 6.11
N ILE A 54 12.84 -20.31 5.57
CA ILE A 54 12.40 -21.69 5.56
C ILE A 54 12.06 -22.14 4.14
N GLU A 55 12.44 -23.38 3.83
CA GLU A 55 12.06 -24.02 2.58
C GLU A 55 10.95 -25.03 2.79
N THR A 56 10.01 -25.06 1.85
CA THR A 56 8.80 -25.84 1.97
C THR A 56 8.50 -26.61 0.71
N SER A 57 7.89 -27.78 0.85
CA SER A 57 7.31 -28.52 -0.25
C SER A 57 5.80 -28.58 -0.14
N THR A 58 5.16 -28.71 -1.28
CA THR A 58 3.70 -28.85 -1.41
C THR A 58 3.35 -30.25 -1.86
N ALA A 59 2.27 -30.83 -1.32
CA ALA A 59 1.77 -32.11 -1.75
C ALA A 59 1.39 -32.09 -3.25
N PRO A 60 1.53 -33.22 -3.99
CA PRO A 60 1.20 -33.27 -5.41
C PRO A 60 -0.23 -32.87 -5.75
N ASP A 61 -1.16 -33.13 -4.84
CA ASP A 61 -2.58 -32.73 -4.94
C ASP A 61 -2.83 -31.30 -4.44
N GLN A 62 -1.77 -30.59 -4.07
CA GLN A 62 -1.81 -29.21 -3.53
C GLN A 62 -2.67 -29.06 -2.27
N SER A 63 -2.94 -30.17 -1.56
CA SER A 63 -3.77 -30.13 -0.35
C SER A 63 -3.05 -29.54 0.85
N CYS A 64 -1.75 -29.69 0.93
CA CYS A 64 -0.95 -29.23 2.06
C CYS A 64 0.49 -28.90 1.68
N ALA A 65 1.15 -28.14 2.57
CA ALA A 65 2.57 -27.83 2.50
C ALA A 65 3.24 -28.10 3.83
N TRP A 66 4.52 -28.46 3.81
CA TRP A 66 5.35 -28.69 4.98
C TRP A 66 6.74 -28.10 4.81
N MET A 67 7.37 -27.74 5.92
CA MET A 67 8.77 -27.31 5.95
C MET A 67 9.70 -28.51 5.91
N TYR A 68 10.75 -28.48 5.10
CA TYR A 68 11.78 -29.51 5.03
C TYR A 68 13.20 -29.03 5.35
N LEU A 69 13.40 -27.70 5.38
CA LEU A 69 14.68 -27.06 5.65
C LEU A 69 14.44 -25.68 6.27
N TRP A 70 15.29 -25.25 7.17
CA TRP A 70 15.40 -23.86 7.62
C TRP A 70 16.86 -23.46 7.68
N CYS A 71 17.15 -22.22 7.37
CA CYS A 71 18.45 -21.59 7.53
C CYS A 71 18.35 -20.32 8.37
N MET A 72 19.27 -20.14 9.31
CA MET A 72 19.45 -18.91 10.05
C MET A 72 20.87 -18.38 9.85
N ALA A 73 20.99 -17.20 9.27
CA ALA A 73 22.21 -16.44 9.19
C ALA A 73 22.30 -15.47 10.37
N ILE A 74 23.44 -15.38 11.02
CA ILE A 74 23.74 -14.35 12.01
C ILE A 74 25.08 -13.73 11.59
N ASP A 75 25.04 -12.53 11.03
CA ASP A 75 26.14 -11.98 10.25
C ASP A 75 26.59 -13.02 9.16
N ASP A 76 27.87 -13.39 9.14
CA ASP A 76 28.44 -14.40 8.20
C ASP A 76 28.33 -15.86 8.71
N PHE A 77 27.73 -16.09 9.87
CA PHE A 77 27.62 -17.40 10.49
C PHE A 77 26.28 -18.03 10.15
N ILE A 78 26.26 -19.06 9.33
CA ILE A 78 25.03 -19.66 8.80
C ILE A 78 24.86 -21.06 9.34
N VAL A 79 23.65 -21.35 9.82
CA VAL A 79 23.28 -22.62 10.44
C VAL A 79 21.97 -23.09 9.82
N TYR A 80 21.84 -24.39 9.61
CA TYR A 80 20.62 -25.01 9.10
C TYR A 80 20.14 -26.17 9.98
N GLY A 81 18.90 -26.53 9.81
CA GLY A 81 18.29 -27.76 10.34
C GLY A 81 17.11 -28.19 9.51
N ARG A 82 16.58 -29.37 9.80
CA ARG A 82 15.64 -30.06 8.95
C ARG A 82 14.22 -30.04 9.51
N THR A 83 14.07 -29.84 10.80
CA THR A 83 12.78 -29.91 11.50
C THR A 83 12.51 -28.66 12.34
N LEU A 84 11.26 -28.42 12.67
CA LEU A 84 10.87 -27.35 13.60
C LEU A 84 11.43 -27.60 15.01
N ARG A 85 11.62 -28.88 15.40
CA ARG A 85 12.28 -29.23 16.65
C ARG A 85 13.74 -28.79 16.65
N ASP A 86 14.47 -28.98 15.55
CA ASP A 86 15.85 -28.52 15.43
C ASP A 86 15.94 -27.02 15.59
N LEU A 87 15.03 -26.28 14.91
CA LEU A 87 14.95 -24.83 15.04
C LEU A 87 14.70 -24.41 16.50
N LYS A 88 13.79 -25.05 17.19
CA LYS A 88 13.52 -24.76 18.61
C LYS A 88 14.72 -25.04 19.49
N CYS A 89 15.44 -26.13 19.27
CA CYS A 89 16.68 -26.45 19.97
C CYS A 89 17.75 -25.39 19.71
N TRP A 90 17.90 -24.97 18.46
CA TRP A 90 18.85 -23.93 18.08
C TRP A 90 18.52 -22.57 18.73
N ILE A 91 17.25 -22.15 18.71
CA ILE A 91 16.76 -20.93 19.36
C ILE A 91 17.09 -20.95 20.87
N ASN A 92 16.78 -22.06 21.55
CA ASN A 92 17.08 -22.21 22.97
C ASN A 92 18.59 -22.13 23.26
N ARG A 93 19.41 -22.70 22.34
CA ARG A 93 20.86 -22.62 22.47
C ARG A 93 21.37 -21.18 22.31
N LEU A 94 20.82 -20.41 21.33
CA LEU A 94 21.14 -19.00 21.15
C LEU A 94 20.76 -18.17 22.38
N ILE A 95 19.56 -18.34 22.89
CA ILE A 95 19.06 -17.63 24.07
C ILE A 95 20.01 -17.84 25.26
N ASN A 96 20.40 -19.10 25.54
CA ASN A 96 21.26 -19.45 26.66
C ASN A 96 22.69 -18.96 26.45
N VAL A 97 23.27 -19.15 25.27
CA VAL A 97 24.67 -18.84 25.02
C VAL A 97 24.91 -17.32 24.93
N LEU A 98 23.97 -16.58 24.33
CA LEU A 98 24.07 -15.14 24.18
C LEU A 98 23.45 -14.38 25.36
N ASP A 99 22.85 -15.06 26.33
CA ASP A 99 22.16 -14.48 27.48
C ASP A 99 21.05 -13.50 27.03
N LEU A 100 20.28 -13.91 26.02
CA LEU A 100 19.19 -13.11 25.51
C LEU A 100 18.04 -13.05 26.52
N ARG A 101 17.39 -11.90 26.57
CA ARG A 101 16.30 -11.63 27.53
C ARG A 101 15.26 -10.73 26.90
N VAL A 102 14.11 -10.58 27.59
CA VAL A 102 13.01 -9.70 27.18
C VAL A 102 13.48 -8.24 26.93
N ASP A 103 14.50 -7.78 27.64
CA ASP A 103 15.08 -6.45 27.55
C ASP A 103 16.40 -6.39 26.77
N TYR A 104 16.91 -7.52 26.29
CA TYR A 104 18.13 -7.62 25.52
C TYR A 104 17.99 -8.73 24.47
N LYS A 105 17.63 -8.36 23.25
CA LYS A 105 17.15 -9.26 22.21
C LYS A 105 18.13 -9.42 21.06
N LEU A 106 18.00 -10.50 20.33
CA LEU A 106 18.54 -10.63 18.97
C LEU A 106 17.50 -10.11 17.98
N LEU A 107 17.91 -9.22 17.07
CA LEU A 107 17.09 -8.76 15.98
C LEU A 107 17.20 -9.71 14.80
N CYS A 108 16.08 -10.24 14.33
CA CYS A 108 16.00 -11.19 13.23
C CYS A 108 15.00 -10.70 12.18
N TYR A 109 15.36 -10.88 10.92
CA TYR A 109 14.50 -10.54 9.79
C TYR A 109 14.05 -11.79 9.06
N ILE A 110 12.79 -11.80 8.63
CA ILE A 110 12.18 -12.78 7.74
C ILE A 110 11.58 -12.02 6.56
N HIS A 111 11.68 -12.54 5.35
CA HIS A 111 11.07 -11.90 4.19
C HIS A 111 9.68 -12.47 3.94
N ASN A 112 8.65 -11.59 3.92
CA ASN A 112 7.25 -12.01 3.88
C ASN A 112 6.88 -12.95 5.06
N ALA A 113 7.24 -12.53 6.24
CA ALA A 113 7.13 -13.28 7.50
C ALA A 113 5.76 -13.92 7.75
N LYS A 114 4.71 -13.46 7.05
CA LYS A 114 3.39 -14.07 7.05
C LYS A 114 3.40 -15.55 6.69
N TYR A 115 4.24 -15.94 5.74
CA TYR A 115 4.34 -17.32 5.28
C TYR A 115 5.10 -18.18 6.31
N ASP A 116 6.32 -17.82 6.62
CA ASP A 116 7.22 -18.58 7.52
C ASP A 116 6.63 -18.70 8.93
N LEU A 117 6.13 -17.60 9.49
CA LEU A 117 5.52 -17.63 10.82
C LEU A 117 4.29 -18.53 10.91
N SER A 118 3.65 -18.84 9.78
CA SER A 118 2.54 -19.79 9.75
C SER A 118 2.99 -21.21 10.11
N PHE A 119 4.19 -21.60 9.74
CA PHE A 119 4.77 -22.91 10.11
C PHE A 119 5.32 -22.89 11.54
N LEU A 120 5.90 -21.77 11.98
CA LEU A 120 6.62 -21.68 13.25
C LEU A 120 5.71 -21.55 14.48
N ARG A 121 4.49 -21.08 14.30
CA ARG A 121 3.58 -20.62 15.37
C ARG A 121 3.27 -21.66 16.47
N LYS A 122 3.25 -22.95 16.18
CA LYS A 122 3.01 -24.00 17.18
C LYS A 122 4.29 -24.42 17.92
N THR A 123 5.43 -24.14 17.33
CA THR A 123 6.74 -24.55 17.87
C THR A 123 7.36 -23.52 18.78
N VAL A 124 7.13 -22.25 18.51
CA VAL A 124 7.68 -21.13 19.27
C VAL A 124 6.56 -20.17 19.69
N SER A 125 6.69 -19.54 20.85
CA SER A 125 5.83 -18.42 21.20
C SER A 125 6.15 -17.23 20.30
N LEU A 126 5.11 -16.57 19.77
CA LEU A 126 5.25 -15.34 19.01
C LEU A 126 4.75 -14.11 19.77
N SER A 127 4.31 -14.31 21.02
CA SER A 127 3.74 -13.26 21.86
C SER A 127 4.81 -12.28 22.36
N GLY A 128 4.42 -11.03 22.51
CA GLY A 128 5.21 -10.02 23.23
C GLY A 128 4.84 -9.98 24.71
N ARG A 129 5.81 -9.70 25.57
CA ARG A 129 5.60 -9.44 27.01
C ARG A 129 5.37 -7.97 27.34
N ARG A 130 5.73 -7.08 26.42
CA ARG A 130 5.60 -5.63 26.55
C ARG A 130 4.76 -5.05 25.43
N ALA A 131 4.12 -3.94 25.70
CA ALA A 131 3.38 -3.20 24.69
C ALA A 131 4.28 -2.86 23.48
N GLY A 132 3.77 -3.08 22.27
CA GLY A 132 4.49 -2.83 21.04
C GLY A 132 5.52 -3.90 20.63
N GLU A 133 5.61 -5.02 21.34
CA GLU A 133 6.44 -6.17 20.93
C GLU A 133 5.75 -7.06 19.90
N PHE A 134 4.43 -7.06 19.87
CA PHE A 134 3.63 -7.69 18.82
C PHE A 134 2.89 -6.62 18.04
N ILE A 135 3.06 -6.59 16.71
CA ILE A 135 2.39 -5.65 15.82
C ILE A 135 1.93 -6.42 14.58
N ALA A 136 0.62 -6.42 14.34
CA ALA A 136 0.04 -6.96 13.12
C ALA A 136 -0.93 -5.96 12.49
N ARG A 137 -1.05 -5.98 11.16
CA ARG A 137 -2.07 -5.20 10.42
C ARG A 137 -3.39 -5.95 10.31
N THR A 138 -3.30 -7.25 10.18
CA THR A 138 -4.44 -8.16 10.08
C THR A 138 -4.09 -9.43 10.83
N GLN A 139 -5.07 -10.31 11.01
CA GLN A 139 -4.86 -11.63 11.59
C GLN A 139 -3.70 -12.42 10.96
N ARG A 140 -3.38 -12.15 9.69
CA ARG A 140 -2.36 -12.88 8.92
C ARG A 140 -1.11 -12.07 8.64
N GLN A 141 -1.12 -10.76 8.82
CA GLN A 141 0.01 -9.89 8.48
C GLN A 141 0.68 -9.38 9.76
N ILE A 142 1.62 -10.18 10.26
CA ILE A 142 2.48 -9.82 11.37
C ILE A 142 3.63 -8.99 10.82
N ILE A 143 3.85 -7.79 11.37
CA ILE A 143 4.94 -6.88 11.03
C ILE A 143 6.13 -7.11 11.95
N LYS A 144 5.82 -7.39 13.22
CA LYS A 144 6.78 -7.56 14.29
C LYS A 144 6.22 -8.50 15.34
N CYS A 145 7.03 -9.43 15.79
CA CYS A 145 6.73 -10.30 16.94
C CYS A 145 8.00 -10.66 17.70
N CYS A 146 7.88 -11.38 18.78
CA CYS A 146 9.03 -11.83 19.55
C CYS A 146 9.01 -13.36 19.70
N MET A 147 9.88 -14.05 18.99
CA MET A 147 10.05 -15.50 19.11
C MET A 147 10.66 -15.82 20.47
N ASP A 148 9.93 -16.65 21.24
CA ASP A 148 10.27 -17.01 22.62
C ASP A 148 10.70 -15.80 23.49
N HIS A 149 10.08 -14.64 23.22
CA HIS A 149 10.27 -13.35 23.91
C HIS A 149 11.66 -12.72 23.80
N CYS A 150 12.64 -13.40 23.21
CA CYS A 150 14.06 -13.01 23.20
C CYS A 150 14.62 -12.73 21.80
N ILE A 151 13.95 -13.20 20.75
CA ILE A 151 14.33 -12.90 19.36
C ILE A 151 13.23 -12.06 18.72
N GLU A 152 13.54 -10.81 18.41
CA GLU A 152 12.58 -9.92 17.77
C GLU A 152 12.59 -10.16 16.27
N ILE A 153 11.47 -10.65 15.75
CA ILE A 153 11.24 -10.85 14.32
C ILE A 153 10.65 -9.58 13.71
N ARG A 154 11.17 -9.17 12.56
CA ARG A 154 10.62 -8.09 11.73
C ARG A 154 10.44 -8.58 10.29
N ASP A 155 9.30 -8.24 9.71
CA ASP A 155 9.03 -8.55 8.30
C ASP A 155 9.80 -7.57 7.38
N SER A 156 10.77 -8.10 6.63
CA SER A 156 11.59 -7.31 5.72
C SER A 156 10.81 -6.84 4.48
N ALA A 157 9.81 -7.58 4.02
CA ALA A 157 8.98 -7.19 2.88
C ALA A 157 8.16 -5.92 3.18
N VAL A 158 7.71 -5.75 4.43
CA VAL A 158 6.98 -4.54 4.86
C VAL A 158 7.88 -3.31 4.94
N TYR A 159 9.16 -3.51 5.21
CA TYR A 159 10.15 -2.45 5.26
C TYR A 159 10.68 -2.06 3.87
N SER A 160 11.09 -3.04 3.08
CA SER A 160 11.72 -2.84 1.77
C SER A 160 10.67 -2.54 0.69
N GLU A 161 9.53 -3.22 0.74
CA GLU A 161 8.50 -3.34 -0.30
C GLU A 161 9.07 -3.81 -1.65
N MET A 162 10.10 -4.62 -1.57
CA MET A 162 10.77 -5.25 -2.70
C MET A 162 10.76 -6.76 -2.51
N PRO A 163 10.72 -7.58 -3.58
CA PRO A 163 11.06 -8.99 -3.52
C PRO A 163 12.47 -9.22 -2.94
N LEU A 164 12.71 -10.38 -2.34
CA LEU A 164 14.01 -10.72 -1.76
C LEU A 164 15.14 -10.68 -2.81
N GLU A 165 14.84 -11.13 -4.02
CA GLU A 165 15.74 -11.04 -5.18
C GLU A 165 16.22 -9.61 -5.43
N MET A 166 15.32 -8.64 -5.44
CA MET A 166 15.66 -7.24 -5.64
C MET A 166 16.47 -6.67 -4.47
N MET A 167 16.19 -7.13 -3.25
CA MET A 167 17.04 -6.79 -2.09
C MET A 167 18.46 -7.34 -2.28
N GLY A 168 18.59 -8.57 -2.77
CA GLY A 168 19.86 -9.19 -3.09
C GLY A 168 20.64 -8.42 -4.16
N ILE A 169 19.97 -8.03 -5.24
CA ILE A 169 20.57 -7.22 -6.32
C ILE A 169 21.03 -5.85 -5.77
N ASP A 170 20.23 -5.18 -4.94
CA ASP A 170 20.61 -3.90 -4.33
C ASP A 170 21.92 -3.99 -3.54
N ILE A 171 22.20 -5.14 -2.94
CA ILE A 171 23.41 -5.36 -2.16
C ILE A 171 24.54 -6.08 -2.91
N ASN A 172 24.41 -6.33 -4.22
CA ASN A 172 25.33 -7.14 -5.05
C ASN A 172 25.44 -8.60 -4.57
N MET A 173 24.36 -9.16 -4.09
CA MET A 173 24.24 -10.55 -3.64
C MET A 173 22.96 -11.16 -4.24
N PRO A 174 22.91 -11.43 -5.56
CA PRO A 174 21.72 -11.93 -6.20
C PRO A 174 21.27 -13.27 -5.60
N LYS A 175 19.96 -13.48 -5.60
CA LYS A 175 19.35 -14.75 -5.23
C LYS A 175 19.85 -15.86 -6.14
N LEU A 176 19.97 -17.08 -5.61
CA LEU A 176 20.26 -18.26 -6.41
C LEU A 176 18.95 -18.84 -6.98
N SER A 177 19.03 -19.59 -8.06
CA SER A 177 17.88 -20.31 -8.62
C SER A 177 17.78 -21.71 -8.04
N GLU A 178 16.56 -22.15 -7.75
CA GLU A 178 16.25 -23.52 -7.34
C GLU A 178 15.01 -24.01 -8.08
N ASP A 179 14.92 -25.31 -8.28
CA ASP A 179 13.73 -25.96 -8.82
C ASP A 179 12.72 -26.18 -7.66
N HIS A 180 11.72 -25.33 -7.62
CA HIS A 180 10.67 -25.35 -6.59
C HIS A 180 9.65 -26.46 -6.75
N ASP A 181 9.60 -27.13 -7.91
CA ASP A 181 8.62 -28.18 -8.20
C ASP A 181 9.03 -29.53 -7.60
N LEU A 182 10.28 -29.63 -7.14
CA LEU A 182 10.78 -30.86 -6.53
C LEU A 182 10.25 -31.07 -5.12
N ILE A 183 9.64 -32.22 -4.89
CA ILE A 183 9.14 -32.63 -3.57
C ILE A 183 10.31 -33.06 -2.69
N ARG A 184 10.49 -32.36 -1.58
CA ARG A 184 11.47 -32.67 -0.55
C ARG A 184 10.79 -32.88 0.81
N THR A 185 11.33 -33.74 1.62
CA THR A 185 10.88 -34.01 2.99
C THR A 185 12.04 -33.76 3.98
N PRO A 186 11.80 -33.72 5.30
CA PRO A 186 12.89 -33.62 6.28
C PRO A 186 13.94 -34.73 6.15
N GLU A 187 13.61 -35.91 5.60
CA GLU A 187 14.54 -37.01 5.42
C GLU A 187 15.19 -37.02 4.03
N THR A 188 14.67 -36.29 3.05
CA THR A 188 15.25 -36.23 1.70
C THR A 188 16.69 -35.75 1.75
N PRO A 189 17.70 -36.47 1.22
CA PRO A 189 19.06 -35.97 1.14
C PRO A 189 19.12 -34.66 0.37
N LEU A 190 19.76 -33.64 0.92
CA LEU A 190 19.96 -32.36 0.26
C LEU A 190 21.36 -32.27 -0.36
N SER A 191 21.44 -31.63 -1.50
CA SER A 191 22.69 -31.24 -2.13
C SER A 191 23.29 -30.01 -1.46
N ASP A 192 24.57 -29.76 -1.71
CA ASP A 192 25.21 -28.51 -1.30
C ASP A 192 24.53 -27.27 -1.93
N ASP A 193 23.90 -27.41 -3.10
CA ASP A 193 23.22 -26.33 -3.81
C ASP A 193 21.90 -25.99 -3.13
N ASP A 194 21.11 -26.98 -2.69
CA ASP A 194 19.90 -26.76 -1.88
C ASP A 194 20.24 -25.98 -0.59
N LEU A 195 21.33 -26.38 0.07
CA LEU A 195 21.78 -25.71 1.29
C LEU A 195 22.30 -24.29 1.04
N ARG A 196 23.02 -24.08 -0.09
CA ARG A 196 23.48 -22.74 -0.48
C ARG A 196 22.34 -21.80 -0.84
N TYR A 197 21.30 -22.34 -1.47
CA TYR A 197 20.11 -21.58 -1.83
C TYR A 197 19.43 -21.00 -0.59
N CYS A 198 19.04 -21.81 0.37
CA CYS A 198 18.39 -21.38 1.60
C CYS A 198 19.33 -20.47 2.45
N ALA A 199 20.62 -20.81 2.51
CA ALA A 199 21.63 -19.97 3.18
C ALA A 199 21.74 -18.59 2.54
N ARG A 200 21.65 -18.49 1.22
CA ARG A 200 21.71 -17.23 0.48
C ARG A 200 20.52 -16.34 0.84
N ASP A 201 19.32 -16.88 0.89
CA ASP A 201 18.11 -16.13 1.22
C ASP A 201 18.16 -15.56 2.65
N ALA A 202 18.56 -16.35 3.63
CA ALA A 202 18.79 -15.87 5.00
C ALA A 202 19.93 -14.83 5.08
N HIS A 203 21.00 -14.99 4.28
CA HIS A 203 22.16 -14.09 4.32
C HIS A 203 21.88 -12.74 3.62
N ILE A 204 21.08 -12.71 2.56
CA ILE A 204 20.63 -11.44 1.96
C ILE A 204 19.99 -10.55 3.03
N LEU A 205 19.20 -11.11 3.92
CA LEU A 205 18.55 -10.35 5.00
C LEU A 205 19.57 -9.71 5.94
N THR A 206 20.57 -10.46 6.39
CA THR A 206 21.59 -9.93 7.32
C THR A 206 22.40 -8.81 6.67
N GLU A 207 22.89 -9.00 5.45
CA GLU A 207 23.71 -8.01 4.75
C GLU A 207 22.90 -6.75 4.37
N TYR A 208 21.68 -6.93 3.92
CA TYR A 208 20.80 -5.79 3.61
C TYR A 208 20.59 -4.93 4.87
N TYR A 209 20.30 -5.56 6.01
CA TYR A 209 20.04 -4.82 7.24
C TYR A 209 21.29 -4.31 7.95
N HIS A 210 22.47 -4.85 7.70
CA HIS A 210 23.72 -4.18 8.06
C HIS A 210 23.89 -2.85 7.33
N ARG A 211 23.58 -2.78 6.03
CA ARG A 211 23.56 -1.51 5.29
C ARG A 211 22.51 -0.55 5.82
N GLN A 212 21.31 -1.05 6.16
CA GLN A 212 20.29 -0.20 6.77
C GLN A 212 20.74 0.31 8.15
N ALA A 213 21.35 -0.53 8.99
CA ALA A 213 21.91 -0.12 10.27
C ALA A 213 22.90 1.03 10.11
N ASP A 214 23.80 0.96 9.13
CA ASP A 214 24.76 2.05 8.85
C ASP A 214 24.09 3.39 8.54
N ILE A 215 22.94 3.37 7.87
CA ILE A 215 22.14 4.58 7.58
C ILE A 215 21.57 5.20 8.87
N TYR A 216 21.22 4.36 9.85
CA TYR A 216 20.54 4.78 11.08
C TYR A 216 21.42 4.92 12.31
N GLY A 217 22.75 4.88 12.15
CA GLY A 217 23.68 5.10 13.25
C GLY A 217 24.59 3.92 13.58
N GLY A 218 24.52 2.85 12.79
CA GLY A 218 25.36 1.66 12.93
C GLY A 218 24.70 0.54 13.73
N ILE A 219 25.46 -0.50 13.98
CA ILE A 219 25.03 -1.73 14.66
C ILE A 219 24.58 -1.49 16.11
N ASP A 220 25.02 -0.41 16.74
CA ASP A 220 24.61 -0.04 18.10
C ASP A 220 23.24 0.67 18.15
N ALA A 221 22.70 1.04 17.01
CA ALA A 221 21.43 1.76 16.87
C ALA A 221 20.32 0.95 16.17
N LEU A 222 20.29 -0.37 16.35
CA LEU A 222 19.33 -1.27 15.72
C LEU A 222 17.86 -0.93 16.02
N SER A 223 17.60 -0.34 17.20
CA SER A 223 16.26 0.20 17.55
C SER A 223 15.79 1.29 16.61
N ASP A 224 16.70 1.98 15.94
CA ASP A 224 16.40 3.11 15.06
C ASP A 224 16.02 2.71 13.65
N ILE A 225 16.21 1.45 13.26
CA ILE A 225 15.75 0.93 11.96
C ILE A 225 14.21 0.92 11.96
N PRO A 226 13.56 1.63 11.03
CA PRO A 226 12.11 1.65 10.95
C PRO A 226 11.51 0.28 10.66
N LEU A 227 10.26 0.04 11.08
CA LEU A 227 9.57 -1.23 10.84
C LEU A 227 8.93 -1.31 9.45
N THR A 228 8.63 -0.17 8.83
CA THR A 228 7.88 -0.12 7.56
C THR A 228 8.44 0.95 6.64
N ALA A 229 8.18 0.82 5.34
CA ALA A 229 8.55 1.83 4.35
C ALA A 229 7.98 3.22 4.68
N THR A 230 6.73 3.31 5.13
CA THR A 230 6.14 4.58 5.57
C THR A 230 6.86 5.16 6.80
N ALA A 231 7.32 4.33 7.72
CA ALA A 231 8.09 4.79 8.87
C ALA A 231 9.48 5.32 8.48
N ARG A 232 10.06 4.89 7.35
CA ARG A 232 11.28 5.49 6.77
C ARG A 232 11.05 6.96 6.39
N VAL A 233 9.93 7.22 5.71
CA VAL A 233 9.55 8.59 5.32
C VAL A 233 9.24 9.43 6.55
N ARG A 234 8.56 8.86 7.55
CA ARG A 234 8.30 9.55 8.81
C ARG A 234 9.60 9.98 9.49
N LYS A 235 10.65 9.17 9.49
CA LYS A 235 11.95 9.59 10.04
C LYS A 235 12.55 10.82 9.33
N ARG A 236 12.31 10.98 8.01
CA ARG A 236 12.69 12.21 7.29
C ARG A 236 11.87 13.41 7.75
N LEU A 237 10.57 13.22 7.89
CA LEU A 237 9.67 14.25 8.42
C LEU A 237 10.06 14.66 9.86
N ASP A 238 10.32 13.68 10.72
CA ASP A 238 10.79 13.89 12.10
C ASP A 238 12.12 14.65 12.13
N TYR A 239 13.02 14.35 11.21
CA TYR A 239 14.29 15.06 11.09
C TYR A 239 14.07 16.53 10.71
N CYS A 240 13.25 16.82 9.70
CA CYS A 240 12.93 18.19 9.31
C CYS A 240 12.21 18.94 10.45
N PHE A 241 11.26 18.28 11.10
CA PHE A 241 10.56 18.86 12.25
C PHE A 241 11.52 19.23 13.40
N ARG A 242 12.41 18.31 13.77
CA ARG A 242 13.39 18.55 14.86
C ARG A 242 14.42 19.61 14.48
N SER A 243 14.84 19.68 13.23
CA SER A 243 15.81 20.65 12.73
C SER A 243 15.30 22.08 12.79
N GLN A 244 13.97 22.25 12.80
CA GLN A 244 13.33 23.57 12.99
C GLN A 244 13.00 23.89 14.46
N ARG A 245 13.43 23.03 15.39
CA ARG A 245 13.20 23.22 16.82
C ARG A 245 13.87 24.50 17.30
N GLY A 246 13.07 25.47 17.78
CA GLY A 246 13.55 26.79 18.19
C GLY A 246 13.21 27.91 17.20
N THR A 247 12.61 27.59 16.04
CA THR A 247 12.00 28.59 15.16
C THR A 247 10.64 29.03 15.72
N MET A 248 10.16 30.21 15.31
CA MET A 248 8.82 30.69 15.71
C MET A 248 7.71 29.73 15.25
N ASP A 249 7.86 29.11 14.11
CA ASP A 249 6.92 28.12 13.56
C ASP A 249 6.80 26.87 14.44
N TYR A 250 7.90 26.42 15.03
CA TYR A 250 7.89 25.31 15.97
C TYR A 250 7.08 25.63 17.23
N VAL A 251 7.22 26.84 17.77
CA VAL A 251 6.47 27.26 18.95
C VAL A 251 4.99 27.39 18.66
N ALA A 252 4.61 27.87 17.46
CA ALA A 252 3.22 27.92 17.03
C ALA A 252 2.61 26.51 16.92
N LEU A 253 3.34 25.58 16.27
CA LEU A 253 2.94 24.18 16.12
C LEU A 253 2.72 23.47 17.45
N THR A 254 3.57 23.68 18.44
CA THR A 254 3.37 23.09 19.77
C THR A 254 2.09 23.54 20.45
N LYS A 255 1.56 24.71 20.09
CA LYS A 255 0.22 25.18 20.56
C LYS A 255 -0.93 24.53 19.80
N PHE A 256 -0.74 24.18 18.51
CA PHE A 256 -1.75 23.52 17.67
C PHE A 256 -1.84 21.99 17.91
N ILE A 257 -0.81 21.38 18.45
CA ILE A 257 -0.72 19.94 18.75
C ILE A 257 -1.69 19.50 19.87
N ALA A 258 -2.57 20.36 20.34
CA ALA A 258 -3.52 20.03 21.40
C ALA A 258 -4.62 19.02 21.00
N TYR A 259 -4.57 18.42 19.80
CA TYR A 259 -5.38 17.27 19.42
C TYR A 259 -4.83 15.99 20.04
N ARG A 260 -4.57 16.05 21.36
CA ARG A 260 -4.18 14.86 22.11
C ARG A 260 -5.41 13.99 22.26
N GLN A 261 -5.28 12.79 21.77
CA GLN A 261 -6.16 11.69 22.11
C GLN A 261 -6.03 11.41 23.60
N LEU A 262 -7.14 11.26 24.24
CA LEU A 262 -7.20 11.13 25.67
C LEU A 262 -7.45 9.69 26.02
N HIS A 263 -6.45 9.10 26.63
CA HIS A 263 -6.60 7.79 27.25
C HIS A 263 -7.62 7.90 28.39
N THR A 264 -8.73 7.21 28.27
CA THR A 264 -9.81 7.13 29.25
C THR A 264 -9.46 6.31 30.51
N LYS A 265 -8.20 5.96 30.72
CA LYS A 265 -7.76 5.13 31.84
C LYS A 265 -7.11 5.91 32.97
N HIS A 266 -7.72 6.98 33.42
CA HIS A 266 -7.33 7.60 34.68
C HIS A 266 -8.44 7.39 35.72
N THR A 267 -8.15 6.54 36.71
CA THR A 267 -9.01 6.35 37.89
C THR A 267 -8.40 7.05 39.10
N GLY A 268 -9.21 7.52 40.00
CA GLY A 268 -8.78 8.16 41.25
C GLY A 268 -8.51 9.68 41.13
N LYS A 269 -7.50 10.21 41.84
CA LYS A 269 -7.18 11.65 41.87
C LYS A 269 -6.85 12.30 40.53
N ASN A 270 -6.60 11.49 39.48
CA ASN A 270 -6.30 11.93 38.12
C ASN A 270 -7.48 11.70 37.17
N ALA A 271 -8.69 11.48 37.69
CA ALA A 271 -9.88 11.35 36.84
C ALA A 271 -10.11 12.67 36.07
N PRO A 272 -10.47 12.63 34.78
CA PRO A 272 -10.74 13.83 33.99
C PRO A 272 -11.93 14.60 34.59
N THR A 273 -11.84 15.94 34.53
CA THR A 273 -12.96 16.82 34.91
C THR A 273 -14.11 16.67 33.91
N GLU A 274 -15.32 17.09 34.31
CA GLU A 274 -16.48 17.09 33.40
C GLU A 274 -16.24 17.88 32.12
N GLU A 275 -15.56 19.02 32.22
CA GLU A 275 -15.16 19.83 31.05
C GLU A 275 -14.17 19.08 30.14
N GLN A 276 -13.22 18.36 30.72
CA GLN A 276 -12.32 17.52 29.97
C GLN A 276 -13.06 16.37 29.29
N LEU A 277 -14.04 15.75 29.95
CA LEU A 277 -14.87 14.69 29.36
C LEU A 277 -15.68 15.21 28.17
N LYS A 278 -16.36 16.35 28.29
CA LYS A 278 -17.08 16.99 27.17
C LYS A 278 -16.15 17.29 25.98
N LYS A 279 -14.95 17.76 26.30
CA LYS A 279 -13.93 17.98 25.27
C LYS A 279 -13.53 16.67 24.57
N TYR A 280 -13.44 15.56 25.30
CA TYR A 280 -13.10 14.25 24.74
C TYR A 280 -14.20 13.68 23.85
N GLU A 281 -15.44 13.85 24.25
CA GLU A 281 -16.60 13.43 23.46
C GLU A 281 -16.64 14.19 22.13
N ARG A 282 -16.40 15.49 22.17
CA ARG A 282 -16.29 16.30 20.95
C ARG A 282 -15.14 15.83 20.05
N ASP A 283 -13.95 15.59 20.61
CA ASP A 283 -12.81 15.12 19.83
C ASP A 283 -13.08 13.75 19.17
N ARG A 284 -13.82 12.88 19.84
CA ARG A 284 -14.26 11.61 19.28
C ARG A 284 -15.26 11.79 18.14
N ALA A 285 -16.21 12.72 18.29
CA ALA A 285 -17.16 13.04 17.22
C ALA A 285 -16.44 13.59 15.98
N VAL A 286 -15.56 14.58 16.17
CA VAL A 286 -14.76 15.13 15.06
C VAL A 286 -13.89 14.06 14.41
N MET A 287 -13.28 13.15 15.18
CA MET A 287 -12.50 12.05 14.61
C MET A 287 -13.38 11.08 13.80
N ALA A 288 -14.60 10.80 14.25
CA ALA A 288 -15.55 10.01 13.48
C ALA A 288 -15.94 10.69 12.17
N MET A 289 -16.19 12.01 12.20
CA MET A 289 -16.44 12.81 11.00
C MET A 289 -15.25 12.80 10.04
N LEU A 290 -14.01 13.00 10.53
CA LEU A 290 -12.78 12.93 9.72
C LEU A 290 -12.61 11.58 9.04
N ARG A 291 -12.86 10.48 9.75
CA ARG A 291 -12.78 9.13 9.19
C ARG A 291 -13.87 8.88 8.14
N SER A 292 -15.07 9.41 8.36
CA SER A 292 -16.17 9.33 7.40
C SER A 292 -15.89 10.17 6.16
N ALA A 293 -15.31 11.37 6.33
CA ALA A 293 -14.95 12.27 5.23
C ALA A 293 -13.69 11.85 4.47
N PHE A 294 -12.96 10.84 4.94
CA PHE A 294 -11.77 10.36 4.25
C PHE A 294 -12.15 9.48 3.07
N PHE A 295 -11.98 10.02 1.86
CA PHE A 295 -12.08 9.28 0.61
C PHE A 295 -10.68 9.15 0.00
N GLY A 296 -10.32 7.94 -0.44
CA GLY A 296 -9.08 7.70 -1.18
C GLY A 296 -9.10 8.31 -2.58
N GLY A 297 -8.07 8.06 -3.37
CA GLY A 297 -7.99 8.47 -4.76
C GLY A 297 -9.19 8.00 -5.58
N TYR A 298 -9.59 8.81 -6.54
CA TYR A 298 -10.68 8.48 -7.45
C TYR A 298 -10.17 7.64 -8.62
N CYS A 299 -10.89 6.59 -8.96
CA CYS A 299 -10.62 5.77 -10.15
C CYS A 299 -11.90 5.60 -10.93
N PHE A 300 -11.79 5.73 -12.25
CA PHE A 300 -12.87 5.61 -13.21
C PHE A 300 -12.37 4.89 -14.46
N ALA A 301 -13.19 4.04 -15.05
CA ALA A 301 -13.03 3.52 -16.40
C ALA A 301 -14.40 3.52 -17.04
N SER A 302 -14.52 4.13 -18.21
CA SER A 302 -15.80 4.25 -18.92
C SER A 302 -16.29 2.88 -19.36
N PRO A 303 -17.47 2.42 -18.92
CA PRO A 303 -17.99 1.12 -19.33
C PRO A 303 -18.39 1.08 -20.80
N SER A 304 -18.76 2.22 -21.39
CA SER A 304 -19.15 2.32 -22.79
C SER A 304 -17.96 2.19 -23.76
N HIS A 305 -16.73 2.40 -23.26
CA HIS A 305 -15.50 2.34 -24.04
C HIS A 305 -14.63 1.12 -23.66
N ALA A 306 -15.14 0.25 -22.79
CA ALA A 306 -14.40 -0.92 -22.36
C ALA A 306 -14.27 -1.95 -23.49
N GLY A 307 -13.04 -2.31 -23.85
CA GLY A 307 -12.75 -3.23 -24.95
C GLY A 307 -12.50 -2.56 -26.29
N ASP A 308 -12.82 -1.28 -26.44
CA ASP A 308 -12.54 -0.53 -27.66
C ASP A 308 -11.05 -0.22 -27.81
N VAL A 309 -10.58 -0.24 -29.05
CA VAL A 309 -9.19 0.07 -29.41
C VAL A 309 -9.13 1.46 -30.03
N TYR A 310 -8.36 2.34 -29.40
CA TYR A 310 -8.14 3.72 -29.86
C TYR A 310 -6.76 3.85 -30.44
N LYS A 311 -6.67 4.36 -31.68
CA LYS A 311 -5.41 4.59 -32.41
C LYS A 311 -5.20 6.09 -32.58
N ASP A 312 -4.04 6.58 -32.11
CA ASP A 312 -3.57 7.98 -32.28
C ASP A 312 -4.47 9.08 -31.67
N ILE A 313 -5.55 8.75 -30.97
CA ILE A 313 -6.51 9.74 -30.42
C ILE A 313 -6.61 9.74 -28.91
N CYS A 314 -5.91 8.83 -28.21
CA CYS A 314 -5.94 8.79 -26.75
C CYS A 314 -4.74 9.55 -26.16
N VAL A 315 -5.04 10.48 -25.26
CA VAL A 315 -4.06 11.24 -24.48
C VAL A 315 -4.20 10.89 -23.01
N SER A 316 -3.07 10.70 -22.34
CA SER A 316 -2.96 10.61 -20.88
C SER A 316 -2.37 11.91 -20.36
N ALA A 317 -2.98 12.45 -19.31
CA ALA A 317 -2.42 13.55 -18.53
C ALA A 317 -2.29 13.08 -17.08
N ASP A 318 -1.05 12.96 -16.60
CA ASP A 318 -0.69 12.52 -15.26
C ASP A 318 -0.17 13.69 -14.43
N ILE A 319 -0.66 13.90 -13.21
CA ILE A 319 -0.16 14.95 -12.30
C ILE A 319 1.11 14.44 -11.61
N ASP A 320 2.29 15.00 -11.93
CA ASP A 320 3.52 14.62 -11.20
C ASP A 320 3.42 15.02 -9.73
N ALA A 321 3.47 14.04 -8.86
CA ALA A 321 3.46 14.19 -7.40
C ALA A 321 2.24 14.96 -6.85
N ALA A 322 1.03 14.62 -7.30
CA ALA A 322 -0.23 15.30 -6.97
C ALA A 322 -0.43 15.56 -5.45
N TYR A 323 -0.10 14.60 -4.59
CA TYR A 323 -0.20 14.80 -3.14
C TYR A 323 0.82 15.79 -2.60
N ALA A 324 2.05 15.82 -3.15
CA ALA A 324 3.05 16.80 -2.77
C ALA A 324 2.66 18.20 -3.24
N TRP A 325 2.14 18.31 -4.46
CA TRP A 325 1.55 19.56 -4.96
C TRP A 325 0.47 20.07 -4.01
N ALA A 326 -0.51 19.25 -3.64
CA ALA A 326 -1.57 19.65 -2.73
C ALA A 326 -1.00 20.15 -1.38
N MET A 327 -0.02 19.44 -0.81
CA MET A 327 0.62 19.84 0.45
C MET A 327 1.39 21.17 0.36
N LEU A 328 1.91 21.51 -0.81
CA LEU A 328 2.70 22.73 -1.03
C LEU A 328 1.83 23.96 -1.31
N THR A 329 0.72 23.78 -2.04
CA THR A 329 -0.04 24.90 -2.64
C THR A 329 -1.38 25.14 -1.97
N GLN A 330 -1.98 24.11 -1.38
CA GLN A 330 -3.33 24.20 -0.86
C GLN A 330 -3.37 24.56 0.63
N ARG A 331 -4.55 24.94 1.09
CA ARG A 331 -4.78 25.35 2.47
C ARG A 331 -5.39 24.21 3.27
N PHE A 332 -5.01 24.11 4.54
CA PHE A 332 -5.33 23.00 5.43
C PHE A 332 -5.90 23.48 6.76
N PRO A 333 -6.69 22.63 7.45
CA PRO A 333 -7.12 22.91 8.82
C PRO A 333 -5.91 22.93 9.76
N LEU A 334 -5.58 24.09 10.31
CA LEU A 334 -4.42 24.26 11.20
C LEU A 334 -4.75 24.17 12.67
N ASP A 335 -5.99 24.48 13.02
CA ASP A 335 -6.44 24.53 14.40
C ASP A 335 -7.30 23.30 14.73
N ARG A 336 -7.73 23.26 15.97
CA ARG A 336 -8.75 22.34 16.42
C ARG A 336 -10.09 22.66 15.74
N PHE A 337 -10.86 21.64 15.43
CA PHE A 337 -12.21 21.83 14.94
C PHE A 337 -13.14 22.27 16.08
N GLU A 338 -13.83 23.39 15.87
CA GLU A 338 -14.82 23.92 16.79
C GLU A 338 -16.19 23.96 16.07
N PRO A 339 -17.31 23.90 16.83
CA PRO A 339 -18.63 24.00 16.24
C PRO A 339 -18.80 25.30 15.46
N MET A 340 -19.39 25.20 14.26
CA MET A 340 -19.74 26.32 13.40
C MET A 340 -21.26 26.43 13.29
N PRO A 341 -21.79 27.61 12.95
CA PRO A 341 -23.22 27.75 12.68
C PRO A 341 -23.66 26.82 11.53
N VAL A 342 -24.77 26.16 11.71
CA VAL A 342 -25.47 25.45 10.64
C VAL A 342 -26.24 26.49 9.84
N PRO A 343 -26.23 26.45 8.47
CA PRO A 343 -27.02 27.33 7.63
C PRO A 343 -28.51 27.20 7.95
N GLU A 344 -29.20 28.34 8.00
CA GLU A 344 -30.64 28.39 8.30
C GLU A 344 -31.51 28.35 7.03
N ASP A 345 -30.92 28.71 5.88
CA ASP A 345 -31.59 28.73 4.58
C ASP A 345 -30.60 28.41 3.41
N ASP A 346 -31.12 28.33 2.20
CA ASP A 346 -30.35 28.04 0.98
C ASP A 346 -29.31 29.13 0.66
N ALA A 347 -29.56 30.37 1.05
CA ALA A 347 -28.63 31.48 0.82
C ALA A 347 -27.43 31.36 1.75
N GLU A 348 -27.63 31.05 3.02
CA GLU A 348 -26.57 30.75 3.97
C GLU A 348 -25.82 29.45 3.58
N GLU A 349 -26.53 28.45 3.07
CA GLU A 349 -25.90 27.22 2.55
C GLU A 349 -24.94 27.54 1.40
N LEU A 350 -25.38 28.39 0.47
CA LEU A 350 -24.55 28.82 -0.66
C LEU A 350 -23.33 29.63 -0.18
N GLU A 351 -23.50 30.51 0.83
CA GLU A 351 -22.36 31.21 1.45
C GLU A 351 -21.37 30.22 2.09
N MET A 352 -21.87 29.24 2.84
CA MET A 352 -21.04 28.21 3.46
C MET A 352 -20.27 27.42 2.39
N ARG A 353 -20.97 26.95 1.36
CA ARG A 353 -20.37 26.20 0.26
C ARG A 353 -19.26 26.96 -0.46
N ASN A 354 -19.43 28.28 -0.60
CA ASN A 354 -18.44 29.16 -1.20
C ASN A 354 -17.38 29.69 -0.20
N GLY A 355 -17.43 29.29 1.05
CA GLY A 355 -16.51 29.74 2.08
C GLY A 355 -16.62 31.23 2.39
N LEU A 356 -17.82 31.77 2.38
CA LEU A 356 -18.16 33.18 2.61
C LEU A 356 -18.79 33.37 4.01
N GLY A 357 -19.07 34.64 4.37
CA GLY A 357 -19.79 34.97 5.58
C GLY A 357 -19.14 34.40 6.85
N LYS A 358 -19.96 33.72 7.66
CA LYS A 358 -19.56 33.11 8.95
C LYS A 358 -18.49 31.99 8.76
N TRP A 359 -18.40 31.42 7.59
CA TRP A 359 -17.51 30.28 7.26
C TRP A 359 -16.25 30.72 6.52
N TYR A 360 -16.07 32.01 6.31
CA TYR A 360 -14.88 32.54 5.66
C TYR A 360 -13.60 32.08 6.37
N ASN A 361 -12.63 31.64 5.57
CA ASN A 361 -11.31 31.18 6.04
C ASN A 361 -11.32 29.97 6.99
N HIS A 362 -12.36 29.13 6.92
CA HIS A 362 -12.44 27.89 7.68
C HIS A 362 -12.47 26.67 6.77
N ALA A 363 -11.69 25.65 7.13
CA ALA A 363 -11.83 24.30 6.64
C ALA A 363 -13.01 23.66 7.38
N LEU A 364 -14.00 23.17 6.67
CA LEU A 364 -15.22 22.64 7.27
C LEU A 364 -15.29 21.13 7.14
N LEU A 365 -15.77 20.48 8.18
CA LEU A 365 -16.36 19.14 8.13
C LEU A 365 -17.86 19.31 8.26
N ILE A 366 -18.59 18.81 7.27
CA ILE A 366 -20.02 19.01 7.13
C ILE A 366 -20.70 17.64 7.20
N HIS A 367 -21.52 17.45 8.23
CA HIS A 367 -22.35 16.27 8.39
C HIS A 367 -23.70 16.53 7.73
N VAL A 368 -23.98 15.76 6.67
CA VAL A 368 -25.18 16.01 5.84
C VAL A 368 -26.01 14.74 5.67
N ARG A 369 -27.31 14.95 5.52
CA ARG A 369 -28.26 13.96 5.01
C ARG A 369 -28.80 14.48 3.69
N LEU A 370 -28.55 13.73 2.63
CA LEU A 370 -28.90 14.08 1.26
C LEU A 370 -30.15 13.30 0.86
N HIS A 371 -31.18 13.98 0.36
CA HIS A 371 -32.40 13.37 -0.11
C HIS A 371 -32.50 13.52 -1.63
N GLY A 372 -32.83 12.41 -2.30
CA GLY A 372 -32.98 12.38 -3.75
C GLY A 372 -31.68 12.73 -4.48
N LEU A 373 -30.59 12.10 -4.07
CA LEU A 373 -29.29 12.24 -4.70
C LEU A 373 -29.27 11.46 -6.03
N GLU A 374 -28.88 12.12 -7.12
CA GLU A 374 -28.70 11.50 -8.43
C GLU A 374 -27.44 12.06 -9.11
N ALA A 375 -26.63 11.17 -9.71
CA ALA A 375 -25.54 11.61 -10.56
C ALA A 375 -26.11 12.34 -11.78
N ARG A 376 -25.51 13.45 -12.19
CA ARG A 376 -25.94 14.20 -13.36
C ARG A 376 -25.85 13.34 -14.61
N GLU A 377 -26.87 13.37 -15.42
CA GLU A 377 -27.01 12.58 -16.64
C GLU A 377 -26.99 13.51 -17.88
N SER A 378 -26.37 13.06 -18.94
CA SER A 378 -26.41 13.66 -20.27
C SER A 378 -26.89 12.63 -21.27
N GLU A 379 -27.05 13.03 -22.56
CA GLU A 379 -27.43 12.12 -23.65
C GLU A 379 -26.46 10.94 -23.80
N LEU A 380 -25.20 11.10 -23.37
CA LEU A 380 -24.14 10.07 -23.40
C LEU A 380 -23.99 9.29 -22.08
N GLY A 381 -24.91 9.50 -21.15
CA GLY A 381 -24.92 8.82 -19.86
C GLY A 381 -24.60 9.72 -18.68
N PHE A 382 -24.36 9.10 -17.53
CA PHE A 382 -24.07 9.82 -16.30
C PHE A 382 -22.66 10.36 -16.26
N LEU A 383 -22.47 11.55 -15.67
CA LEU A 383 -21.16 12.01 -15.26
C LEU A 383 -20.51 10.96 -14.33
N PRO A 384 -19.18 10.85 -14.34
CA PRO A 384 -18.48 9.86 -13.51
C PRO A 384 -18.83 10.01 -12.03
N SER A 385 -19.55 9.03 -11.47
CA SER A 385 -19.89 9.01 -10.04
C SER A 385 -18.65 8.88 -9.19
N TRP A 386 -18.32 9.87 -8.36
CA TRP A 386 -17.13 9.83 -7.52
C TRP A 386 -17.41 9.49 -6.05
N LEU A 387 -18.62 9.76 -5.56
CA LEU A 387 -18.98 9.57 -4.17
C LEU A 387 -18.95 8.09 -3.79
N ARG A 388 -18.22 7.78 -2.72
CA ARG A 388 -18.12 6.42 -2.20
C ARG A 388 -18.89 6.29 -0.91
N TYR A 389 -19.65 5.22 -0.78
CA TYR A 389 -20.39 4.92 0.44
C TYR A 389 -20.32 3.42 0.75
N SER A 390 -19.94 3.08 1.96
CA SER A 390 -19.70 1.68 2.36
C SER A 390 -20.94 0.98 2.92
N LEU A 391 -21.84 1.74 3.53
CA LEU A 391 -23.08 1.18 4.06
C LEU A 391 -24.09 0.92 2.95
N ARG A 392 -24.98 -0.03 3.17
CA ARG A 392 -26.04 -0.39 2.22
C ARG A 392 -27.36 0.15 2.74
N TYR A 393 -28.01 0.96 1.91
CA TYR A 393 -29.40 1.37 2.05
C TYR A 393 -30.20 0.73 0.93
N ASP A 394 -31.46 0.38 1.18
CA ASP A 394 -32.32 -0.28 0.19
C ASP A 394 -32.54 0.55 -1.08
N THR A 395 -32.41 1.86 -0.97
CA THR A 395 -32.58 2.82 -2.08
C THR A 395 -31.29 3.23 -2.77
N LEU A 396 -30.13 2.74 -2.30
CA LEU A 396 -28.84 3.13 -2.84
C LEU A 396 -28.53 2.33 -4.10
N LYS A 397 -28.47 3.01 -5.24
CA LYS A 397 -27.95 2.46 -6.49
C LYS A 397 -26.49 2.81 -6.68
N ARG A 398 -25.75 1.86 -7.17
CA ARG A 398 -24.32 2.01 -7.47
C ARG A 398 -24.11 1.95 -8.96
N ASN A 399 -23.00 2.59 -9.41
CA ASN A 399 -22.59 2.47 -10.81
C ASN A 399 -22.22 1.01 -11.16
N LYS A 400 -22.03 0.73 -12.45
CA LYS A 400 -21.70 -0.63 -12.95
C LYS A 400 -20.49 -1.26 -12.27
N SER A 401 -19.53 -0.46 -11.77
CA SER A 401 -18.39 -0.97 -10.99
C SER A 401 -18.76 -1.36 -9.55
N GLY A 402 -20.00 -1.11 -9.09
CA GLY A 402 -20.50 -1.42 -7.76
C GLY A 402 -19.85 -0.67 -6.59
N LYS A 403 -18.98 0.30 -6.87
CA LYS A 403 -18.17 1.00 -5.87
C LYS A 403 -18.60 2.44 -5.61
N ARG A 404 -19.27 3.10 -6.56
CA ARG A 404 -19.65 4.51 -6.50
C ARG A 404 -21.15 4.67 -6.46
N VAL A 405 -21.60 5.68 -5.73
CA VAL A 405 -23.03 6.00 -5.63
C VAL A 405 -23.48 6.66 -6.92
N GLN A 406 -24.47 6.09 -7.59
CA GLN A 406 -25.12 6.68 -8.72
C GLN A 406 -26.38 7.45 -8.30
N SER A 407 -27.20 6.86 -7.44
CA SER A 407 -28.36 7.52 -6.85
C SER A 407 -28.70 6.98 -5.47
N ALA A 408 -29.38 7.76 -4.66
CA ALA A 408 -29.91 7.35 -3.38
C ALA A 408 -31.13 8.21 -3.02
N GLU A 409 -32.20 7.60 -2.47
CA GLU A 409 -33.30 8.37 -1.92
C GLU A 409 -32.89 9.14 -0.67
N MET A 410 -32.03 8.53 0.15
CA MET A 410 -31.45 9.15 1.33
C MET A 410 -30.05 8.62 1.56
N LEU A 411 -29.11 9.51 1.91
CA LEU A 411 -27.74 9.19 2.21
C LEU A 411 -27.18 10.13 3.27
N GLU A 412 -26.68 9.59 4.37
CA GLU A 412 -26.08 10.39 5.46
C GLU A 412 -24.56 10.15 5.48
N LEU A 413 -23.77 11.23 5.43
CA LEU A 413 -22.31 11.16 5.39
C LEU A 413 -21.66 12.47 5.87
N CYS A 414 -20.35 12.41 6.15
CA CYS A 414 -19.55 13.61 6.37
C CYS A 414 -18.68 13.91 5.15
N LEU A 415 -18.56 15.19 4.82
CA LEU A 415 -17.77 15.70 3.72
C LEU A 415 -16.83 16.79 4.22
N THR A 416 -15.68 16.94 3.57
CA THR A 416 -14.89 18.17 3.65
C THR A 416 -15.61 19.27 2.85
N ASP A 417 -15.33 20.54 3.14
CA ASP A 417 -15.83 21.65 2.32
C ASP A 417 -15.40 21.54 0.84
N VAL A 418 -14.24 20.96 0.58
CA VAL A 418 -13.75 20.66 -0.78
C VAL A 418 -14.65 19.64 -1.48
N ASP A 419 -14.92 18.52 -0.83
CA ASP A 419 -15.77 17.47 -1.37
C ASP A 419 -17.25 17.90 -1.45
N TYR A 420 -17.68 18.76 -0.53
CA TYR A 420 -19.04 19.30 -0.53
C TYR A 420 -19.30 20.18 -1.76
N ARG A 421 -18.30 20.97 -2.20
CA ARG A 421 -18.39 21.70 -3.48
C ARG A 421 -18.48 20.75 -4.68
N ASN A 422 -17.63 19.74 -4.71
CA ASN A 422 -17.61 18.75 -5.78
C ASN A 422 -18.93 17.95 -5.88
N LEU A 423 -19.65 17.78 -4.76
CA LEU A 423 -20.96 17.13 -4.78
C LEU A 423 -21.91 17.79 -5.77
N TYR A 424 -22.04 19.12 -5.72
CA TYR A 424 -22.98 19.85 -6.59
C TYR A 424 -22.57 19.89 -8.07
N THR A 425 -21.30 19.73 -8.36
CA THR A 425 -20.81 19.64 -9.74
C THR A 425 -21.25 18.33 -10.38
N PHE A 426 -21.17 17.21 -9.65
CA PHE A 426 -21.38 15.87 -10.21
C PHE A 426 -22.77 15.28 -9.92
N TYR A 427 -23.52 15.86 -8.99
CA TYR A 427 -24.80 15.33 -8.54
C TYR A 427 -25.86 16.43 -8.48
N THR A 428 -27.11 16.02 -8.66
CA THR A 428 -28.28 16.76 -8.24
C THR A 428 -28.79 16.20 -6.92
N VAL A 429 -29.24 17.07 -6.04
CA VAL A 429 -29.81 16.68 -4.74
C VAL A 429 -31.13 17.44 -4.57
N LYS A 430 -32.20 16.73 -4.23
CA LYS A 430 -33.53 17.37 -4.07
C LYS A 430 -33.57 18.21 -2.79
N GLU A 431 -32.98 17.72 -1.70
CA GLU A 431 -32.96 18.41 -0.41
C GLU A 431 -31.68 18.02 0.33
N VAL A 432 -31.06 18.99 0.97
CA VAL A 432 -29.88 18.82 1.80
C VAL A 432 -30.21 19.22 3.23
N GLU A 433 -30.15 18.27 4.16
CA GLU A 433 -30.26 18.52 5.58
C GLU A 433 -28.86 18.55 6.19
N ILE A 434 -28.42 19.73 6.63
CA ILE A 434 -27.12 19.89 7.32
C ILE A 434 -27.32 19.61 8.79
N LEU A 435 -26.74 18.52 9.29
CA LEU A 435 -26.92 18.03 10.65
C LEU A 435 -25.93 18.65 11.63
N ASP A 436 -24.69 18.86 11.19
CA ASP A 436 -23.63 19.45 12.02
C ASP A 436 -22.53 20.05 11.14
N VAL A 437 -21.90 21.12 11.60
CA VAL A 437 -20.76 21.77 10.95
C VAL A 437 -19.70 22.05 12.00
N VAL A 438 -18.50 21.59 11.76
CA VAL A 438 -17.33 21.97 12.56
C VAL A 438 -16.26 22.58 11.67
N GLY A 439 -15.58 23.59 12.16
CA GLY A 439 -14.60 24.35 11.40
C GLY A 439 -13.26 24.47 12.08
N SER A 440 -12.22 24.54 11.27
CA SER A 440 -10.85 24.83 11.66
C SER A 440 -10.30 25.94 10.76
N ARG A 441 -9.49 26.83 11.30
CA ARG A 441 -8.90 27.91 10.50
C ARG A 441 -8.03 27.36 9.38
N TYR A 442 -8.22 27.85 8.17
CA TYR A 442 -7.38 27.54 7.02
C TYR A 442 -6.02 28.23 7.09
N GLY A 443 -4.99 27.52 6.65
CA GLY A 443 -3.65 28.04 6.40
C GLY A 443 -2.77 27.04 5.67
N TYR A 444 -1.59 27.46 5.28
CA TYR A 444 -0.62 26.57 4.64
C TYR A 444 0.05 25.67 5.65
N LEU A 445 0.47 24.50 5.20
CA LEU A 445 1.17 23.54 6.04
C LEU A 445 2.50 24.13 6.56
N PRO A 446 2.95 23.69 7.74
CA PRO A 446 4.20 24.18 8.32
C PRO A 446 5.42 23.90 7.47
N ALA A 447 6.39 24.77 7.53
CA ALA A 447 7.60 24.77 6.72
C ALA A 447 8.40 23.46 6.75
N TYR A 448 8.38 22.69 7.86
CA TYR A 448 9.06 21.40 7.91
C TYR A 448 8.47 20.37 6.93
N ILE A 449 7.19 20.51 6.54
CA ILE A 449 6.57 19.66 5.53
C ILE A 449 7.09 20.03 4.15
N THR A 450 7.12 21.31 3.82
CA THR A 450 7.76 21.82 2.60
C THR A 450 9.20 21.36 2.50
N ASP A 451 9.97 21.46 3.59
CA ASP A 451 11.35 21.00 3.63
C ASP A 451 11.48 19.49 3.44
N THR A 452 10.56 18.72 3.99
CA THR A 452 10.54 17.27 3.78
C THR A 452 10.30 16.92 2.31
N ILE A 453 9.35 17.61 1.67
CA ILE A 453 9.06 17.43 0.23
C ILE A 453 10.29 17.81 -0.60
N MET A 454 10.88 18.98 -0.34
CA MET A 454 12.07 19.45 -1.05
C MET A 454 13.25 18.47 -0.88
N MET A 455 13.46 17.92 0.32
CA MET A 455 14.50 16.92 0.60
C MET A 455 14.27 15.63 -0.19
N LEU A 456 13.05 15.07 -0.12
CA LEU A 456 12.70 13.84 -0.85
C LEU A 456 12.73 14.04 -2.37
N TYR A 457 12.31 15.23 -2.82
CA TYR A 457 12.33 15.57 -4.25
C TYR A 457 13.75 15.73 -4.76
N SER A 458 14.65 16.36 -4.00
CA SER A 458 16.06 16.47 -4.35
C SER A 458 16.75 15.10 -4.43
N GLU A 459 16.43 14.19 -3.50
CA GLU A 459 16.93 12.82 -3.56
C GLU A 459 16.43 12.08 -4.81
N LYS A 460 15.13 12.19 -5.16
CA LYS A 460 14.53 11.63 -6.39
C LYS A 460 15.17 12.21 -7.65
N ALA A 461 15.37 13.54 -7.69
CA ALA A 461 15.93 14.23 -8.84
C ALA A 461 17.40 13.85 -9.10
N ALA A 462 18.20 13.70 -8.05
CA ALA A 462 19.59 13.26 -8.16
C ALA A 462 19.68 11.86 -8.77
N GLU A 463 18.92 10.89 -8.26
CA GLU A 463 18.89 9.53 -8.81
C GLU A 463 18.34 9.50 -10.24
N LYS A 464 17.29 10.29 -10.54
CA LYS A 464 16.73 10.40 -11.90
C LYS A 464 17.76 10.93 -12.90
N THR A 465 18.57 11.89 -12.50
CA THR A 465 19.62 12.47 -13.35
C THR A 465 20.71 11.44 -13.60
N GLU A 466 21.16 10.75 -12.57
CA GLU A 466 22.21 9.74 -12.66
C GLU A 466 21.78 8.54 -13.51
N ILE A 467 20.58 8.01 -13.30
CA ILE A 467 20.09 6.88 -14.11
C ILE A 467 19.89 7.26 -15.58
N LYS A 468 19.38 8.48 -15.86
CA LYS A 468 19.29 8.98 -17.25
C LYS A 468 20.66 9.11 -17.91
N ARG A 469 21.69 9.55 -17.17
CA ARG A 469 23.06 9.58 -17.65
C ARG A 469 23.54 8.18 -17.99
N LYS A 470 23.42 7.24 -17.06
CA LYS A 470 23.85 5.84 -17.23
C LYS A 470 23.12 5.12 -18.36
N ARG A 471 21.81 5.34 -18.53
CA ARG A 471 21.05 4.79 -19.66
C ARG A 471 21.58 5.30 -21.01
N ARG A 472 21.89 6.60 -21.11
CA ARG A 472 22.51 7.16 -22.33
C ARG A 472 23.90 6.60 -22.62
N GLU A 473 24.65 6.26 -21.56
CA GLU A 473 25.98 5.66 -21.64
C GLU A 473 25.93 4.14 -21.76
N HIS A 474 24.74 3.52 -21.78
CA HIS A 474 24.53 2.07 -21.76
C HIS A 474 25.26 1.38 -20.58
N THR A 475 25.28 2.03 -19.43
CA THR A 475 25.93 1.55 -18.18
C THR A 475 24.94 1.45 -17.02
N ALA A 476 23.66 1.69 -17.27
CA ALA A 476 22.62 1.54 -16.25
C ALA A 476 22.50 0.06 -15.84
N THR A 477 22.46 -0.15 -14.54
CA THR A 477 22.28 -1.48 -13.95
C THR A 477 20.90 -1.58 -13.30
N LEU A 478 20.42 -2.79 -13.10
CA LEU A 478 19.17 -3.04 -12.35
C LEU A 478 19.24 -2.42 -10.94
N GLN A 479 20.41 -2.43 -10.30
CA GLN A 479 20.62 -1.78 -9.01
C GLN A 479 20.34 -0.27 -9.05
N ASP A 480 20.69 0.40 -10.14
CA ASP A 480 20.41 1.83 -10.33
C ASP A 480 18.90 2.07 -10.47
N GLU A 481 18.20 1.18 -11.19
CA GLU A 481 16.74 1.23 -11.32
C GLU A 481 16.06 1.05 -9.97
N ILE A 482 16.47 0.08 -9.17
CA ILE A 482 15.96 -0.16 -7.82
C ILE A 482 16.11 1.09 -6.96
N ARG A 483 17.29 1.70 -6.93
CA ARG A 483 17.55 2.92 -6.15
C ARG A 483 16.64 4.07 -6.55
N TYR A 484 16.48 4.28 -7.84
CA TYR A 484 15.57 5.30 -8.35
C TYR A 484 14.12 5.02 -7.93
N GLN A 485 13.63 3.78 -8.08
CA GLN A 485 12.27 3.41 -7.68
C GLN A 485 12.03 3.59 -6.17
N VAL A 486 13.00 3.24 -5.33
CA VAL A 486 12.92 3.47 -3.88
C VAL A 486 12.76 4.96 -3.57
N LYS A 487 13.53 5.85 -4.22
CA LYS A 487 13.42 7.31 -4.01
C LYS A 487 12.10 7.87 -4.54
N LYS A 488 11.65 7.41 -5.71
CA LYS A 488 10.35 7.79 -6.28
C LYS A 488 9.19 7.45 -5.34
N THR A 489 9.18 6.23 -4.80
CA THR A 489 8.11 5.77 -3.92
C THR A 489 8.13 6.44 -2.54
N MET A 490 9.28 6.87 -2.03
CA MET A 490 9.35 7.60 -0.76
C MET A 490 8.55 8.91 -0.79
N LEU A 491 8.59 9.66 -1.87
CA LEU A 491 7.81 10.89 -2.02
C LEU A 491 6.31 10.62 -1.99
N ALA A 492 5.86 9.64 -2.76
CA ALA A 492 4.45 9.24 -2.78
C ALA A 492 3.94 8.77 -1.40
N ARG A 493 4.81 8.12 -0.60
CA ARG A 493 4.47 7.66 0.75
C ARG A 493 4.40 8.75 1.80
N LEU A 494 4.88 9.96 1.53
CA LEU A 494 4.75 11.06 2.48
C LEU A 494 3.29 11.32 2.84
N TYR A 495 2.40 11.30 1.85
CA TYR A 495 0.96 11.37 2.09
C TYR A 495 0.49 10.25 3.03
N GLY A 496 0.96 9.01 2.82
CA GLY A 496 0.62 7.86 3.67
C GLY A 496 1.01 8.01 5.14
N VAL A 497 1.94 8.90 5.48
CA VAL A 497 2.28 9.23 6.88
C VAL A 497 1.13 9.94 7.58
N PHE A 498 0.41 10.81 6.86
CA PHE A 498 -0.69 11.60 7.43
C PHE A 498 -2.00 10.83 7.52
N VAL A 499 -2.26 9.88 6.64
CA VAL A 499 -3.51 9.11 6.59
C VAL A 499 -3.47 7.79 7.38
N GLN A 500 -2.49 7.60 8.23
CA GLN A 500 -2.51 6.47 9.15
C GLN A 500 -3.66 6.65 10.14
N ASP A 501 -4.67 5.77 10.02
CA ASP A 501 -5.82 5.82 10.91
C ASP A 501 -5.37 5.70 12.38
N PRO A 502 -5.65 6.70 13.20
CA PRO A 502 -5.28 6.65 14.62
C PRO A 502 -6.10 5.62 15.39
N ILE A 503 -7.24 5.17 14.86
CA ILE A 503 -8.07 4.13 15.45
C ILE A 503 -7.93 2.88 14.61
N ARG A 504 -7.29 1.88 15.17
CA ARG A 504 -6.98 0.64 14.46
C ARG A 504 -7.36 -0.59 15.29
N MET A 505 -7.50 -1.72 14.62
CA MET A 505 -7.67 -3.00 15.29
C MET A 505 -6.38 -3.35 16.05
N HIS A 506 -6.51 -3.62 17.32
CA HIS A 506 -5.43 -4.19 18.13
C HIS A 506 -5.41 -5.70 17.95
N TRP A 507 -4.24 -6.24 17.65
CA TRP A 507 -4.02 -7.66 17.45
C TRP A 507 -3.00 -8.16 18.46
N GLU A 508 -3.28 -9.31 19.06
CA GLU A 508 -2.36 -10.02 19.94
C GLU A 508 -2.23 -11.47 19.50
N TYR A 509 -1.08 -12.05 19.75
CA TYR A 509 -0.87 -13.49 19.57
C TYR A 509 -1.26 -14.21 20.86
N ASN A 510 -2.08 -15.23 20.74
CA ASN A 510 -2.51 -16.10 21.83
C ASN A 510 -1.67 -17.37 21.80
N ASP A 511 -0.84 -17.58 22.82
CA ASP A 511 0.04 -18.74 22.93
C ASP A 511 -0.73 -20.05 23.18
N GLU A 512 -1.99 -20.00 23.67
CA GLU A 512 -2.80 -21.19 23.92
C GLU A 512 -3.48 -21.69 22.65
N THR A 513 -4.01 -20.77 21.84
CA THR A 513 -4.70 -21.09 20.58
C THR A 513 -3.76 -21.10 19.38
N HIS A 514 -2.54 -20.56 19.54
CA HIS A 514 -1.56 -20.34 18.45
C HIS A 514 -2.09 -19.47 17.31
N HIS A 515 -3.03 -18.57 17.60
CA HIS A 515 -3.63 -17.66 16.63
C HIS A 515 -3.42 -16.19 16.98
N VAL A 516 -3.47 -15.36 15.95
CA VAL A 516 -3.56 -13.91 16.11
C VAL A 516 -5.03 -13.54 16.31
N GLU A 517 -5.34 -12.93 17.43
CA GLU A 517 -6.68 -12.58 17.85
C GLU A 517 -6.87 -11.06 17.90
N SER A 518 -8.08 -10.62 17.54
CA SER A 518 -8.47 -9.23 17.69
C SER A 518 -8.87 -8.94 19.13
N LYS A 519 -8.30 -7.90 19.72
CA LYS A 519 -8.68 -7.37 21.04
C LYS A 519 -9.60 -6.14 20.98
N GLY A 520 -10.09 -5.84 19.78
CA GLY A 520 -10.96 -4.70 19.52
C GLY A 520 -10.20 -3.48 18.99
N LEU A 521 -10.92 -2.37 18.88
CA LEU A 521 -10.34 -1.13 18.40
C LEU A 521 -9.54 -0.46 19.51
N GLU A 522 -8.30 -0.10 19.19
CA GLU A 522 -7.48 0.75 20.03
C GLU A 522 -7.14 2.06 19.33
N GLN A 523 -6.89 3.05 20.14
CA GLN A 523 -6.38 4.31 19.66
C GLN A 523 -4.85 4.29 19.76
N ALA A 524 -4.19 4.45 18.61
CA ALA A 524 -2.74 4.56 18.56
C ALA A 524 -2.28 5.75 19.41
N ASP A 525 -1.22 5.56 20.20
CA ASP A 525 -0.61 6.67 20.93
C ASP A 525 0.07 7.63 19.93
N THR A 526 -0.67 8.67 19.53
CA THR A 526 -0.20 9.69 18.62
C THR A 526 0.57 10.80 19.33
N ALA A 527 0.73 10.75 20.65
CA ALA A 527 1.53 11.72 21.40
C ALA A 527 3.00 11.76 20.92
N GLN A 528 3.49 10.66 20.34
CA GLN A 528 4.80 10.59 19.70
C GLN A 528 4.86 11.36 18.37
N TYR A 529 3.71 11.61 17.74
CA TYR A 529 3.60 12.12 16.37
C TYR A 529 2.76 13.40 16.29
N GLY A 530 2.82 14.24 17.33
CA GLY A 530 2.02 15.45 17.40
C GLY A 530 2.25 16.46 16.28
N HIS A 531 3.22 16.22 15.40
CA HIS A 531 3.51 16.99 14.20
C HIS A 531 2.98 16.32 12.92
N VAL A 532 2.26 15.20 13.04
CA VAL A 532 1.59 14.49 11.95
C VAL A 532 0.11 14.45 12.26
N LEU A 533 -0.68 15.29 11.60
CA LEU A 533 -2.11 15.41 11.88
C LEU A 533 -2.94 14.68 10.82
N TYR A 534 -3.81 13.77 11.25
CA TYR A 534 -4.69 13.00 10.39
C TYR A 534 -5.58 13.88 9.50
N GLN A 535 -6.07 14.99 10.05
CA GLN A 535 -6.88 15.96 9.30
C GLN A 535 -6.16 16.50 8.05
N TRP A 536 -4.84 16.70 8.10
CA TRP A 536 -4.10 17.13 6.91
C TRP A 536 -4.16 16.08 5.80
N GLY A 537 -4.01 14.81 6.14
CA GLY A 537 -4.14 13.73 5.17
C GLY A 537 -5.53 13.66 4.53
N VAL A 538 -6.59 13.93 5.28
CA VAL A 538 -7.96 14.00 4.74
C VAL A 538 -8.06 15.10 3.68
N TRP A 539 -7.55 16.30 3.96
CA TRP A 539 -7.55 17.42 3.01
C TRP A 539 -6.60 17.23 1.83
N VAL A 540 -5.43 16.61 2.03
CA VAL A 540 -4.54 16.25 0.90
C VAL A 540 -5.29 15.40 -0.12
N ALA A 541 -6.02 14.37 0.35
CA ALA A 541 -6.81 13.52 -0.54
C ALA A 541 -7.97 14.28 -1.20
N ALA A 542 -8.63 15.17 -0.44
CA ALA A 542 -9.72 15.98 -0.97
C ALA A 542 -9.22 16.94 -2.07
N TRP A 543 -8.12 17.66 -1.85
CA TRP A 543 -7.54 18.57 -2.84
C TRP A 543 -7.00 17.87 -4.08
N ALA A 544 -6.32 16.71 -3.92
CA ALA A 544 -5.86 15.93 -5.07
C ALA A 544 -7.05 15.41 -5.90
N ARG A 545 -8.13 14.99 -5.23
CA ARG A 545 -9.36 14.58 -5.89
C ARG A 545 -10.06 15.74 -6.58
N ASP A 546 -10.14 16.91 -5.93
CA ASP A 546 -10.70 18.14 -6.48
C ASP A 546 -10.03 18.51 -7.81
N ARG A 547 -8.68 18.49 -7.84
CA ARG A 547 -7.92 18.76 -9.07
C ARG A 547 -8.21 17.74 -10.18
N LEU A 548 -8.29 16.44 -9.84
CA LEU A 548 -8.61 15.40 -10.81
C LEU A 548 -10.05 15.53 -11.32
N LEU A 549 -10.99 15.80 -10.41
CA LEU A 549 -12.41 15.99 -10.77
C LEU A 549 -12.60 17.25 -11.63
N GLY A 550 -11.90 18.33 -11.31
CA GLY A 550 -11.85 19.53 -12.15
C GLY A 550 -11.36 19.23 -13.55
N ALA A 551 -10.24 18.50 -13.67
CA ALA A 551 -9.71 18.09 -14.97
C ALA A 551 -10.69 17.18 -15.75
N ILE A 552 -11.43 16.31 -15.08
CA ILE A 552 -12.46 15.48 -15.73
C ILE A 552 -13.57 16.38 -16.33
N ILE A 553 -13.97 17.44 -15.62
CA ILE A 553 -14.94 18.41 -16.14
C ILE A 553 -14.35 19.21 -17.29
N ASP A 554 -13.17 19.80 -17.11
CA ASP A 554 -12.52 20.64 -18.12
C ASP A 554 -12.28 19.88 -19.44
N LEU A 555 -11.98 18.58 -19.34
CA LEU A 555 -11.62 17.74 -20.49
C LEU A 555 -12.80 17.00 -21.12
N GLY A 556 -13.90 16.73 -20.37
CA GLY A 556 -14.95 15.85 -20.84
C GLY A 556 -16.38 16.32 -20.56
N ALA A 557 -16.57 17.51 -20.01
CA ALA A 557 -17.89 18.02 -19.70
C ALA A 557 -17.99 19.52 -19.95
N PRO A 558 -18.05 19.96 -21.22
CA PRO A 558 -18.27 21.36 -21.54
C PRO A 558 -19.60 21.85 -20.95
N GLU A 559 -19.64 23.12 -20.55
CA GLU A 559 -20.84 23.73 -19.99
C GLU A 559 -21.94 23.86 -21.06
N ASP A 560 -23.17 23.56 -20.66
CA ASP A 560 -24.38 23.82 -21.47
C ASP A 560 -24.76 25.31 -21.41
N ALA A 561 -25.88 25.65 -22.06
CA ALA A 561 -26.37 27.02 -22.11
C ALA A 561 -26.77 27.61 -20.73
N ASP A 562 -27.01 26.75 -19.76
CA ASP A 562 -27.37 27.10 -18.37
C ASP A 562 -26.15 27.07 -17.43
N GLY A 563 -24.94 26.79 -17.96
CA GLY A 563 -23.69 26.75 -17.19
C GLY A 563 -23.46 25.44 -16.40
N TYR A 564 -24.12 24.34 -16.78
CA TYR A 564 -23.92 23.04 -16.17
C TYR A 564 -23.02 22.14 -17.03
N PRO A 565 -22.15 21.35 -16.42
CA PRO A 565 -21.29 20.43 -17.15
C PRO A 565 -22.10 19.35 -17.86
N THR A 566 -21.90 19.22 -19.17
CA THR A 566 -22.54 18.22 -20.02
C THR A 566 -21.51 17.18 -20.45
N TRP A 567 -21.72 15.93 -20.02
CA TRP A 567 -20.79 14.86 -20.31
C TRP A 567 -20.75 14.52 -21.81
N ASP A 568 -19.57 14.67 -22.43
CA ASP A 568 -19.35 14.40 -23.86
C ASP A 568 -18.79 13.00 -24.15
N GLY A 569 -18.48 12.23 -23.10
CA GLY A 569 -17.96 10.87 -23.20
C GLY A 569 -16.47 10.80 -23.58
N SER A 570 -15.79 11.92 -23.86
CA SER A 570 -14.39 11.90 -24.32
C SER A 570 -13.40 11.48 -23.23
N VAL A 571 -13.70 11.73 -21.95
CA VAL A 571 -12.88 11.21 -20.84
C VAL A 571 -13.25 9.76 -20.58
N ILE A 572 -12.32 8.87 -20.87
CA ILE A 572 -12.57 7.41 -20.85
C ILE A 572 -11.98 6.70 -19.65
N TYR A 573 -11.00 7.33 -18.94
CA TYR A 573 -10.33 6.72 -17.81
C TYR A 573 -9.78 7.78 -16.86
N ALA A 574 -9.78 7.49 -15.56
CA ALA A 574 -9.06 8.26 -14.54
C ALA A 574 -8.56 7.35 -13.41
N ASP A 575 -7.43 7.68 -12.80
CA ASP A 575 -6.88 6.95 -11.65
C ASP A 575 -6.01 7.88 -10.79
N THR A 576 -6.59 8.38 -9.71
CA THR A 576 -5.93 9.13 -8.62
C THR A 576 -5.31 10.46 -9.05
N ASP A 577 -4.38 10.45 -9.97
CA ASP A 577 -3.61 11.57 -10.50
C ASP A 577 -3.51 11.57 -12.04
N CYS A 578 -4.19 10.62 -12.69
CA CYS A 578 -4.19 10.44 -14.13
C CYS A 578 -5.61 10.60 -14.69
N VAL A 579 -5.72 11.29 -15.82
CA VAL A 579 -6.93 11.32 -16.66
C VAL A 579 -6.57 10.98 -18.09
N ARG A 580 -7.42 10.16 -18.76
CA ARG A 580 -7.25 9.83 -20.18
C ARG A 580 -8.48 10.21 -20.94
N PHE A 581 -8.27 10.86 -22.08
CA PHE A 581 -9.36 11.36 -22.91
C PHE A 581 -9.04 11.17 -24.38
N LEU A 582 -10.11 11.17 -25.18
CA LEU A 582 -10.05 11.05 -26.62
C LEU A 582 -10.02 12.45 -27.24
N LEU A 583 -9.12 12.67 -28.18
CA LEU A 583 -9.04 13.94 -28.93
C LEU A 583 -10.24 14.08 -29.87
N HIS A 584 -10.77 15.30 -29.98
CA HIS A 584 -11.80 15.67 -30.95
C HIS A 584 -11.22 15.97 -32.35
N GLY A 585 -9.88 16.14 -32.44
CA GLY A 585 -9.15 16.43 -33.68
C GLY A 585 -7.66 16.61 -33.43
N GLU A 586 -6.90 16.92 -34.46
CA GLU A 586 -5.45 17.13 -34.34
C GLU A 586 -5.10 18.37 -33.50
N ASP A 587 -5.85 19.46 -33.65
CA ASP A 587 -5.66 20.73 -32.94
C ASP A 587 -6.67 20.86 -31.78
N ASP A 588 -6.67 19.90 -30.87
CA ASP A 588 -7.58 19.89 -29.74
C ASP A 588 -7.16 20.94 -28.69
N PRO A 589 -8.01 21.97 -28.42
CA PRO A 589 -7.62 23.08 -27.53
C PRO A 589 -7.38 22.66 -26.07
N ARG A 590 -7.87 21.49 -25.66
CA ARG A 590 -7.65 20.94 -24.31
C ARG A 590 -6.19 20.66 -24.03
N ILE A 591 -5.40 20.37 -25.07
CA ILE A 591 -3.94 20.19 -24.94
C ILE A 591 -3.27 21.52 -24.58
N GLU A 592 -3.63 22.61 -25.25
CA GLU A 592 -3.10 23.95 -24.95
C GLU A 592 -3.52 24.40 -23.54
N MET A 593 -4.74 24.10 -23.12
CA MET A 593 -5.22 24.37 -21.78
C MET A 593 -4.35 23.66 -20.72
N LEU A 594 -4.03 22.38 -20.91
CA LEU A 594 -3.16 21.64 -19.98
C LEU A 594 -1.74 22.22 -19.92
N TYR A 595 -1.19 22.69 -21.05
CA TYR A 595 0.11 23.36 -21.07
C TYR A 595 0.06 24.71 -20.35
N ALA A 596 -1.01 25.49 -20.51
CA ALA A 596 -1.19 26.74 -19.77
C ALA A 596 -1.28 26.51 -18.25
N GLN A 597 -2.01 25.49 -17.80
CA GLN A 597 -2.05 25.08 -16.40
C GLN A 597 -0.66 24.65 -15.89
N ASN A 598 0.15 24.03 -16.72
CA ASN A 598 1.52 23.67 -16.37
C ASN A 598 2.40 24.92 -16.15
N GLU A 599 2.29 25.92 -17.00
CA GLU A 599 3.03 27.20 -16.82
C GLU A 599 2.67 27.88 -15.49
N GLU A 600 1.39 27.97 -15.17
CA GLU A 600 0.92 28.52 -13.90
C GLU A 600 1.47 27.73 -12.69
N THR A 601 1.38 26.39 -12.75
CA THR A 601 1.89 25.50 -11.69
C THR A 601 3.40 25.66 -11.51
N GLN A 602 4.17 25.77 -12.61
CA GLN A 602 5.62 25.95 -12.55
C GLN A 602 6.02 27.30 -11.91
N ILE A 603 5.30 28.38 -12.21
CA ILE A 603 5.52 29.67 -11.58
C ILE A 603 5.30 29.58 -10.07
N GLU A 604 4.22 28.96 -9.64
CA GLU A 604 3.91 28.76 -8.23
C GLU A 604 5.02 27.94 -7.52
N MET A 605 5.47 26.83 -8.14
CA MET A 605 6.53 25.99 -7.58
C MET A 605 7.87 26.73 -7.46
N LEU A 606 8.22 27.51 -8.47
CA LEU A 606 9.42 28.37 -8.44
C LEU A 606 9.38 29.38 -7.28
N GLU A 607 8.22 29.97 -7.03
CA GLU A 607 8.06 30.93 -5.92
C GLU A 607 8.21 30.25 -4.56
N ILE A 608 7.64 29.06 -4.38
CA ILE A 608 7.79 28.26 -3.17
C ILE A 608 9.27 27.94 -2.92
N VAL A 609 9.99 27.45 -3.94
CA VAL A 609 11.42 27.13 -3.81
C VAL A 609 12.21 28.38 -3.47
N ARG A 610 12.04 29.50 -4.19
CA ARG A 610 12.76 30.75 -3.96
C ARG A 610 12.56 31.29 -2.55
N THR A 611 11.32 31.23 -2.06
CA THR A 611 10.99 31.70 -0.72
C THR A 611 11.65 30.83 0.36
N ARG A 612 11.76 29.51 0.14
CA ARG A 612 12.23 28.58 1.15
C ARG A 612 13.72 28.24 1.06
N LYS A 613 14.32 28.30 -0.12
CA LYS A 613 15.68 27.83 -0.45
C LYS A 613 16.74 28.28 0.55
N ARG A 614 16.82 29.57 0.80
CA ARG A 614 17.87 30.13 1.70
C ARG A 614 17.83 29.54 3.10
N GLN A 615 16.62 29.34 3.65
CA GLN A 615 16.46 28.76 4.98
C GLN A 615 16.74 27.26 4.95
N PHE A 616 16.28 26.57 3.93
CA PHE A 616 16.52 25.14 3.72
C PHE A 616 18.01 24.84 3.68
N GLU A 617 18.74 25.52 2.82
CA GLU A 617 20.20 25.34 2.68
C GLU A 617 20.94 25.66 3.99
N ALA A 618 20.52 26.71 4.72
CA ALA A 618 21.12 27.07 6.00
C ALA A 618 20.88 26.02 7.10
N ILE A 619 19.68 25.40 7.11
CA ILE A 619 19.30 24.41 8.15
C ILE A 619 19.93 23.05 7.85
N TYR A 620 19.88 22.61 6.60
CA TYR A 620 20.24 21.21 6.24
C TYR A 620 21.61 21.09 5.58
N GLY A 621 22.21 22.19 5.12
CA GLY A 621 23.49 22.17 4.40
C GLY A 621 23.42 21.51 3.02
N ILE A 622 22.21 21.37 2.46
CA ILE A 622 21.94 20.72 1.16
C ILE A 622 21.64 21.82 0.15
N PRO A 623 22.52 22.05 -0.85
CA PRO A 623 22.21 23.00 -1.93
C PRO A 623 21.12 22.44 -2.82
N ILE A 624 20.18 23.29 -3.25
CA ILE A 624 19.08 22.91 -4.13
C ILE A 624 18.99 23.87 -5.33
N PRO A 625 18.64 23.38 -6.52
CA PRO A 625 18.40 24.24 -7.67
C PRO A 625 17.10 25.03 -7.50
N ASP A 626 16.97 26.17 -8.21
CA ASP A 626 15.76 27.00 -8.15
C ASP A 626 14.54 26.31 -8.78
N ASP A 627 14.77 25.43 -9.72
CA ASP A 627 13.78 24.65 -10.46
C ASP A 627 13.52 23.25 -9.85
N LEU A 628 13.90 23.03 -8.58
CA LEU A 628 13.80 21.73 -7.91
C LEU A 628 12.42 21.09 -8.05
N LEU A 629 11.37 21.90 -7.96
CA LEU A 629 9.97 21.46 -7.96
C LEU A 629 9.25 21.77 -9.29
N ASP A 630 9.95 22.11 -10.36
CA ASP A 630 9.38 22.57 -11.64
C ASP A 630 8.27 21.68 -12.20
N LYS A 631 8.36 20.38 -11.98
CA LYS A 631 7.38 19.39 -12.43
C LYS A 631 6.32 19.02 -11.40
N CYS A 632 6.49 19.42 -10.14
CA CYS A 632 5.56 19.06 -9.09
C CYS A 632 4.18 19.69 -9.33
N GLY A 633 3.17 18.83 -9.49
CA GLY A 633 1.82 19.27 -9.83
C GLY A 633 1.58 19.54 -11.33
N SER A 634 2.58 19.50 -12.19
CA SER A 634 2.38 19.67 -13.62
C SER A 634 1.80 18.40 -14.25
N TRP A 635 1.02 18.57 -15.31
CA TRP A 635 0.53 17.49 -16.13
C TRP A 635 1.65 16.93 -17.01
N ASP A 636 1.98 15.66 -16.88
CA ASP A 636 2.80 14.91 -17.82
C ASP A 636 1.88 14.36 -18.91
N ILE A 637 1.99 14.93 -20.11
CA ILE A 637 1.05 14.68 -21.20
C ILE A 637 1.69 13.70 -22.17
N GLU A 638 1.09 12.52 -22.28
CA GLU A 638 1.52 11.45 -23.17
C GLU A 638 0.42 11.11 -24.17
N ARG A 639 0.79 10.89 -25.44
CA ARG A 639 -0.11 10.38 -26.47
C ARG A 639 0.33 8.99 -26.86
N TYR A 640 -0.62 8.08 -27.05
CA TYR A 640 -0.36 6.69 -27.39
C TYR A 640 -0.71 6.40 -28.86
N ALA A 641 0.12 5.60 -29.53
CA ALA A 641 -0.23 5.03 -30.83
C ALA A 641 -1.44 4.09 -30.71
N VAL A 642 -1.54 3.31 -29.62
CA VAL A 642 -2.72 2.50 -29.32
C VAL A 642 -3.04 2.56 -27.84
N TYR A 643 -4.30 2.67 -27.51
CA TYR A 643 -4.82 2.55 -26.14
C TYR A 643 -6.07 1.66 -26.13
N LYS A 644 -6.15 0.79 -25.11
CA LYS A 644 -7.34 -0.03 -24.83
C LYS A 644 -7.45 -0.23 -23.33
N HIS A 645 -8.66 -0.09 -22.78
CA HIS A 645 -8.95 -0.51 -21.41
C HIS A 645 -10.11 -1.49 -21.35
N ILE A 646 -10.11 -2.33 -20.34
CA ILE A 646 -11.17 -3.28 -20.06
C ILE A 646 -11.78 -3.05 -18.66
N GLY A 647 -11.17 -2.18 -17.86
CA GLY A 647 -11.64 -1.83 -16.53
C GLY A 647 -10.65 -0.95 -15.77
N ILE A 648 -10.98 -0.64 -14.51
CA ILE A 648 -10.11 0.14 -13.63
C ILE A 648 -8.82 -0.63 -13.35
N LYS A 649 -7.66 -0.02 -13.68
CA LYS A 649 -6.33 -0.64 -13.58
C LYS A 649 -6.19 -1.91 -14.43
N GLN A 650 -6.89 -1.94 -15.56
CA GLN A 650 -6.83 -2.99 -16.56
C GLN A 650 -6.82 -2.34 -17.94
N TYR A 651 -5.66 -2.06 -18.47
CA TYR A 651 -5.47 -1.42 -19.77
C TYR A 651 -4.12 -1.76 -20.39
N CYS A 652 -4.01 -1.58 -21.69
CA CYS A 652 -2.74 -1.60 -22.41
C CYS A 652 -2.53 -0.33 -23.22
N THR A 653 -1.27 -0.01 -23.46
CA THR A 653 -0.81 1.08 -24.32
C THR A 653 0.24 0.57 -25.28
N VAL A 654 0.32 1.19 -26.44
CA VAL A 654 1.45 1.05 -27.35
C VAL A 654 1.99 2.43 -27.62
N ASP A 655 3.26 2.63 -27.35
CA ASP A 655 3.95 3.89 -27.61
C ASP A 655 4.29 4.00 -29.12
N TYR A 656 4.67 5.19 -29.60
CA TYR A 656 5.02 5.40 -31.03
C TYR A 656 6.30 4.68 -31.47
N ASP A 657 7.13 4.24 -30.55
CA ASP A 657 8.28 3.38 -30.83
C ASP A 657 7.94 1.89 -30.94
N GLY A 658 6.65 1.54 -30.75
CA GLY A 658 6.16 0.16 -30.79
C GLY A 658 6.23 -0.55 -29.44
N THR A 659 6.62 0.13 -28.37
CA THR A 659 6.68 -0.50 -27.03
C THR A 659 5.28 -0.77 -26.50
N PHE A 660 4.96 -2.04 -26.27
CA PHE A 660 3.71 -2.47 -25.63
C PHE A 660 3.86 -2.44 -24.10
N LYS A 661 2.86 -1.88 -23.41
CA LYS A 661 2.76 -1.89 -21.94
C LYS A 661 1.38 -2.32 -21.52
N ALA A 662 1.29 -3.19 -20.53
CA ALA A 662 0.01 -3.57 -19.92
C ALA A 662 0.01 -3.25 -18.42
N THR A 663 -1.14 -2.80 -17.92
CA THR A 663 -1.40 -2.65 -16.49
C THR A 663 -2.63 -3.48 -16.13
N ILE A 664 -2.44 -4.48 -15.28
CA ILE A 664 -3.51 -5.37 -14.84
C ILE A 664 -3.51 -5.41 -13.32
N ALA A 665 -4.64 -5.01 -12.70
CA ALA A 665 -4.77 -5.03 -11.24
C ALA A 665 -4.62 -6.45 -10.69
N GLY A 666 -3.70 -6.61 -9.76
CA GLY A 666 -3.43 -7.90 -9.12
C GLY A 666 -2.19 -8.61 -9.64
N LEU A 667 -1.65 -8.19 -10.79
CA LEU A 667 -0.32 -8.62 -11.23
C LEU A 667 0.76 -7.69 -10.67
N PRO A 668 1.91 -8.23 -10.25
CA PRO A 668 3.06 -7.43 -9.92
C PRO A 668 3.47 -6.57 -11.12
N LYS A 669 3.66 -5.27 -10.90
CA LYS A 669 4.16 -4.35 -11.95
C LYS A 669 5.65 -4.55 -12.24
N ALA A 670 6.34 -5.28 -11.42
CA ALA A 670 7.79 -5.45 -11.49
C ALA A 670 8.16 -6.82 -10.92
N ASP A 671 8.02 -7.83 -11.72
CA ASP A 671 8.79 -9.04 -11.57
C ASP A 671 9.81 -8.98 -12.71
N TYR A 672 11.02 -8.63 -12.34
CA TYR A 672 12.11 -8.52 -13.31
C TYR A 672 12.74 -9.91 -13.44
N ARG A 673 12.31 -10.68 -14.40
CA ARG A 673 13.05 -11.86 -14.83
C ARG A 673 14.01 -11.45 -15.93
N GLU A 674 15.29 -11.77 -15.78
CA GLU A 674 16.23 -11.75 -16.90
C GLU A 674 15.90 -12.96 -17.81
N ASP A 675 15.69 -12.67 -19.09
CA ASP A 675 15.64 -13.71 -20.10
C ASP A 675 17.07 -14.24 -20.38
N ASP A 676 17.16 -15.29 -21.20
CA ASP A 676 18.44 -15.90 -21.60
C ASP A 676 19.40 -14.93 -22.30
N ASN A 677 18.96 -13.72 -22.67
CA ASN A 677 19.73 -12.66 -23.31
C ASN A 677 20.11 -11.54 -22.32
N GLY A 678 19.71 -11.62 -21.05
CA GLY A 678 19.98 -10.61 -20.03
C GLY A 678 19.03 -9.40 -20.10
N GLU A 679 17.90 -9.49 -20.83
CA GLU A 679 16.86 -8.47 -20.84
C GLU A 679 15.85 -8.74 -19.72
N THR A 680 15.56 -7.70 -18.93
CA THR A 680 14.60 -7.75 -17.83
C THR A 680 13.18 -7.60 -18.35
N THR A 681 12.36 -8.64 -18.18
CA THR A 681 10.93 -8.61 -18.49
C THR A 681 10.06 -8.51 -17.24
N ASN A 682 8.93 -7.83 -17.36
CA ASN A 682 7.91 -7.77 -16.30
C ASN A 682 7.00 -9.01 -16.44
N VAL A 683 6.76 -9.78 -15.38
CA VAL A 683 5.93 -11.00 -15.40
C VAL A 683 4.50 -10.72 -15.88
N GLY A 684 3.95 -9.55 -15.59
CA GLY A 684 2.68 -9.11 -16.20
C GLY A 684 2.76 -8.96 -17.72
N MET A 685 3.95 -8.76 -18.26
CA MET A 685 4.23 -8.74 -19.69
C MET A 685 4.51 -10.14 -20.25
N SER A 686 5.03 -11.08 -19.46
CA SER A 686 5.34 -12.43 -19.93
C SER A 686 4.10 -13.16 -20.46
N TYR A 687 2.91 -12.90 -19.91
CA TYR A 687 1.67 -13.39 -20.48
C TYR A 687 1.48 -12.96 -21.94
N PHE A 688 1.86 -11.72 -22.26
CA PHE A 688 1.71 -11.16 -23.60
C PHE A 688 2.85 -11.56 -24.54
N ASP A 689 3.95 -12.13 -24.03
CA ASP A 689 5.10 -12.56 -24.84
C ASP A 689 4.80 -13.83 -25.66
N GLN A 690 3.75 -14.57 -25.30
CA GLN A 690 3.23 -15.66 -26.12
C GLN A 690 2.62 -15.21 -27.46
N PHE A 691 2.32 -13.91 -27.60
CA PHE A 691 1.75 -13.33 -28.83
C PHE A 691 2.84 -12.68 -29.66
N GLU A 692 2.91 -13.06 -30.95
CA GLU A 692 4.00 -12.63 -31.84
C GLU A 692 3.85 -11.17 -32.27
N THR A 693 2.62 -10.66 -32.44
CA THR A 693 2.39 -9.30 -32.91
C THR A 693 1.82 -8.39 -31.82
N ILE A 694 2.03 -7.09 -31.97
CA ILE A 694 1.43 -6.08 -31.07
C ILE A 694 -0.09 -6.11 -31.17
N GLU A 695 -0.62 -6.32 -32.37
CA GLU A 695 -2.04 -6.45 -32.63
C GLU A 695 -2.64 -7.60 -31.82
N ASP A 696 -2.00 -8.76 -31.83
CA ASP A 696 -2.44 -9.94 -31.07
C ASP A 696 -2.40 -9.66 -29.57
N LYS A 697 -1.36 -8.96 -29.07
CA LYS A 697 -1.24 -8.54 -27.66
C LYS A 697 -2.41 -7.62 -27.25
N VAL A 698 -2.77 -6.65 -28.11
CA VAL A 698 -3.90 -5.75 -27.88
C VAL A 698 -5.23 -6.49 -27.94
N GLU A 699 -5.39 -7.41 -28.88
CA GLU A 699 -6.59 -8.23 -29.02
C GLU A 699 -6.77 -9.19 -27.84
N ALA A 700 -5.69 -9.76 -27.32
CA ALA A 700 -5.71 -10.64 -26.16
C ALA A 700 -6.23 -9.95 -24.90
N MET A 701 -6.16 -8.62 -24.84
CA MET A 701 -6.71 -7.83 -23.75
C MET A 701 -8.23 -7.68 -23.94
N GLN A 702 -9.00 -8.63 -23.43
CA GLN A 702 -10.47 -8.68 -23.57
C GLN A 702 -11.17 -8.52 -22.22
N VAL A 703 -12.39 -7.97 -22.25
CA VAL A 703 -13.26 -7.94 -21.06
C VAL A 703 -13.50 -9.37 -20.59
N GLY A 704 -13.19 -9.65 -19.32
CA GLY A 704 -13.30 -11.00 -18.77
C GLY A 704 -12.10 -11.90 -19.03
N MET A 705 -10.99 -11.39 -19.59
CA MET A 705 -9.78 -12.20 -19.74
C MET A 705 -9.33 -12.76 -18.39
N MET A 706 -9.03 -14.06 -18.40
CA MET A 706 -8.35 -14.71 -17.28
C MET A 706 -6.87 -14.80 -17.59
N ILE A 707 -6.05 -14.39 -16.65
CA ILE A 707 -4.62 -14.64 -16.72
C ILE A 707 -4.40 -16.13 -16.47
N PRO A 708 -3.39 -16.76 -17.12
CA PRO A 708 -3.20 -18.20 -17.10
C PRO A 708 -3.42 -18.80 -15.71
N GLU A 709 -4.10 -19.92 -15.68
CA GLU A 709 -4.48 -20.62 -14.43
C GLU A 709 -3.29 -20.89 -13.52
N GLU A 710 -2.15 -21.18 -14.08
CA GLU A 710 -0.90 -21.48 -13.37
C GLU A 710 -0.36 -20.32 -12.53
N GLU A 711 -0.58 -19.09 -12.98
CA GLU A 711 -0.14 -17.87 -12.23
C GLU A 711 -1.24 -17.25 -11.39
N SER A 712 -2.49 -17.61 -11.61
CA SER A 712 -3.65 -17.00 -10.93
C SER A 712 -4.06 -17.72 -9.64
N CYS A 713 -3.62 -18.95 -9.41
CA CYS A 713 -3.90 -19.70 -8.20
C CYS A 713 -3.02 -19.29 -7.03
N ILE A 714 -3.43 -18.28 -6.28
CA ILE A 714 -2.92 -18.14 -4.92
C ILE A 714 -3.61 -19.18 -4.06
N LEU A 715 -2.87 -20.17 -3.65
CA LEU A 715 -3.30 -21.07 -2.60
C LEU A 715 -3.40 -20.27 -1.30
N ARG A 716 -4.55 -20.31 -0.67
CA ARG A 716 -4.69 -19.78 0.69
C ARG A 716 -4.22 -20.84 1.67
N SER A 717 -3.19 -20.53 2.41
CA SER A 717 -2.86 -21.33 3.57
C SER A 717 -3.97 -21.22 4.62
N VAL A 718 -4.55 -22.36 4.94
CA VAL A 718 -5.44 -22.54 6.08
C VAL A 718 -4.66 -23.37 7.08
N TYR A 719 -4.65 -22.94 8.33
CA TYR A 719 -3.91 -23.64 9.37
C TYR A 719 -4.58 -24.96 9.72
N PHE A 720 -3.78 -26.00 9.86
CA PHE A 720 -4.26 -27.25 10.44
C PHE A 720 -4.43 -27.11 11.94
N ASP A 721 -5.56 -27.62 12.41
CA ASP A 721 -5.75 -27.94 13.83
C ASP A 721 -5.48 -29.44 14.08
N GLU A 722 -5.44 -30.25 13.05
CA GLU A 722 -5.25 -31.70 13.10
C GLU A 722 -3.95 -32.13 12.43
N LEU A 723 -3.36 -33.20 12.93
CA LEU A 723 -2.22 -33.87 12.36
C LEU A 723 -2.61 -34.51 11.03
N HIS A 724 -1.92 -34.17 9.95
CA HIS A 724 -2.03 -34.81 8.66
C HIS A 724 -0.80 -35.67 8.41
N GLU A 725 -1.04 -36.94 8.09
CA GLU A 725 0.00 -37.90 7.69
C GLU A 725 -0.22 -38.29 6.25
N LEU A 726 0.79 -38.17 5.43
CA LEU A 726 0.72 -38.52 4.03
C LEU A 726 2.03 -39.19 3.55
N ASP A 727 1.88 -40.11 2.60
CA ASP A 727 3.01 -40.71 1.90
C ASP A 727 3.25 -39.99 0.58
N VAL A 728 4.47 -39.52 0.36
CA VAL A 728 4.87 -38.79 -0.85
C VAL A 728 6.10 -39.45 -1.47
N VAL A 729 6.20 -39.41 -2.78
CA VAL A 729 7.44 -39.79 -3.47
C VAL A 729 8.29 -38.52 -3.58
N ASP A 730 9.47 -38.56 -2.98
CA ASP A 730 10.37 -37.39 -2.99
C ASP A 730 11.15 -37.30 -4.31
N CYS A 731 11.95 -36.25 -4.45
CA CYS A 731 12.75 -35.99 -5.66
C CYS A 731 13.82 -37.07 -5.93
N THR A 732 14.12 -37.96 -4.98
CA THR A 732 15.00 -39.09 -5.16
C THR A 732 14.27 -40.34 -5.69
N GLY A 733 12.94 -40.30 -5.77
CA GLY A 733 12.08 -41.41 -6.16
C GLY A 733 11.75 -42.35 -4.98
N GLU A 734 12.10 -42.01 -3.75
CA GLU A 734 11.77 -42.82 -2.58
C GLU A 734 10.43 -42.38 -1.96
N LEU A 735 9.67 -43.39 -1.48
CA LEU A 735 8.46 -43.13 -0.73
C LEU A 735 8.80 -42.67 0.69
N ARG A 736 8.36 -41.48 1.04
CA ARG A 736 8.57 -40.89 2.34
C ARG A 736 7.24 -40.66 3.05
N HIS A 737 7.24 -40.82 4.36
CA HIS A 737 6.12 -40.54 5.22
C HIS A 737 6.30 -39.16 5.83
N VAL A 738 5.33 -38.23 5.62
CA VAL A 738 5.37 -36.87 6.13
C VAL A 738 4.24 -36.67 7.10
N SER A 739 4.60 -36.25 8.30
CA SER A 739 3.67 -35.84 9.33
C SER A 739 3.64 -34.29 9.42
N THR A 740 2.47 -33.69 9.24
CA THR A 740 2.31 -32.24 9.14
C THR A 740 1.63 -31.66 10.37
N ASP A 741 2.20 -31.82 11.56
CA ASP A 741 1.65 -31.22 12.79
C ASP A 741 1.74 -29.68 12.79
N CYS A 742 2.59 -29.12 11.94
CA CYS A 742 2.73 -27.68 11.68
C CYS A 742 2.61 -27.37 10.18
N GLY A 743 1.91 -28.18 9.41
CA GLY A 743 1.67 -27.95 8.00
C GLY A 743 0.62 -26.88 7.73
N LEU A 744 0.49 -26.54 6.45
CA LEU A 744 -0.55 -25.64 5.96
C LEU A 744 -1.49 -26.42 5.05
N VAL A 745 -2.78 -26.36 5.28
CA VAL A 745 -3.79 -26.74 4.28
C VAL A 745 -3.84 -25.65 3.24
N LEU A 746 -3.70 -26.04 1.99
CA LEU A 746 -3.79 -25.16 0.85
C LEU A 746 -5.21 -25.24 0.29
N GLN A 747 -5.90 -24.14 0.22
CA GLN A 747 -7.19 -24.05 -0.45
C GLN A 747 -7.05 -23.14 -1.66
N PRO A 748 -7.64 -23.51 -2.82
CA PRO A 748 -7.70 -22.61 -3.96
C PRO A 748 -8.24 -21.26 -3.50
N ALA A 749 -7.50 -20.17 -3.74
CA ALA A 749 -8.04 -18.86 -3.50
C ALA A 749 -9.14 -18.62 -4.53
N PRO A 750 -10.38 -18.35 -4.13
CA PRO A 750 -11.35 -17.94 -5.08
C PRO A 750 -10.85 -16.63 -5.68
N TYR A 751 -10.40 -16.67 -6.92
CA TYR A 751 -10.06 -15.57 -7.82
C TYR A 751 -9.06 -14.50 -7.34
N LYS A 752 -7.91 -14.46 -7.97
CA LYS A 752 -6.95 -13.37 -7.90
C LYS A 752 -7.45 -12.13 -8.65
N ASN A 753 -8.04 -12.32 -9.82
CA ASN A 753 -8.62 -11.29 -10.67
C ASN A 753 -10.15 -11.26 -10.57
N ARG A 754 -10.62 -10.99 -9.40
CA ARG A 754 -12.04 -11.02 -9.04
C ARG A 754 -12.96 -10.17 -9.91
N LYS A 755 -12.40 -9.15 -10.56
CA LYS A 755 -13.18 -8.20 -11.35
C LYS A 755 -13.40 -8.70 -12.77
N SER A 756 -12.38 -9.28 -13.39
CA SER A 756 -12.49 -9.93 -14.70
C SER A 756 -13.40 -11.14 -14.64
N ASP A 757 -13.31 -11.92 -13.55
CA ASP A 757 -14.19 -13.08 -13.34
C ASP A 757 -15.65 -12.66 -13.16
N VAL A 758 -15.91 -11.56 -12.43
CA VAL A 758 -17.26 -11.02 -12.27
C VAL A 758 -17.80 -10.48 -13.60
N GLU A 759 -16.97 -9.84 -14.39
CA GLU A 759 -17.35 -9.33 -15.71
C GLU A 759 -17.57 -10.46 -16.72
N LEU A 760 -16.74 -11.51 -16.67
CA LEU A 760 -16.96 -12.72 -17.45
C LEU A 760 -18.25 -13.42 -17.06
N LEU A 761 -18.50 -13.59 -15.77
CA LEU A 761 -19.72 -14.15 -15.23
C LEU A 761 -20.95 -13.31 -15.60
N ALA A 762 -20.84 -11.99 -15.55
CA ALA A 762 -21.88 -11.09 -15.98
C ALA A 762 -22.20 -11.25 -17.49
N GLY A 763 -21.17 -11.47 -18.31
CA GLY A 763 -21.35 -11.73 -19.75
C GLY A 763 -21.95 -13.10 -20.07
N MET A 764 -21.84 -14.07 -19.16
CA MET A 764 -22.41 -15.42 -19.30
C MET A 764 -23.85 -15.52 -18.79
N LEU A 765 -24.29 -14.58 -17.96
CA LEU A 765 -25.65 -14.54 -17.42
C LEU A 765 -26.56 -13.73 -18.35
N GLU A 766 -27.82 -14.11 -18.38
CA GLU A 766 -28.85 -13.29 -19.04
C GLU A 766 -28.92 -11.90 -18.40
N GLU A 767 -29.10 -10.88 -19.22
CA GLU A 767 -29.15 -9.46 -18.78
C GLU A 767 -30.14 -9.23 -17.64
N ASP A 768 -31.25 -9.97 -17.60
CA ASP A 768 -32.24 -9.86 -16.55
C ASP A 768 -31.72 -10.23 -15.16
N VAL A 769 -30.92 -11.29 -15.08
CA VAL A 769 -30.33 -11.74 -13.80
C VAL A 769 -29.29 -10.76 -13.28
N VAL A 770 -28.44 -10.26 -14.17
CA VAL A 770 -27.45 -9.22 -13.86
C VAL A 770 -28.14 -7.93 -13.43
N GLY A 771 -29.22 -7.56 -14.16
CA GLY A 771 -30.01 -6.40 -13.84
C GLY A 771 -30.70 -6.48 -12.49
N GLU A 772 -31.25 -7.62 -12.11
CA GLU A 772 -31.86 -7.82 -10.79
C GLU A 772 -30.85 -7.80 -9.65
N ILE A 773 -29.72 -8.50 -9.79
CA ILE A 773 -28.64 -8.47 -8.80
C ILE A 773 -28.12 -7.06 -8.61
N THR A 774 -27.97 -6.30 -9.68
CA THR A 774 -27.51 -4.91 -9.65
C THR A 774 -28.54 -3.97 -9.01
N LYS A 775 -29.83 -4.15 -9.32
CA LYS A 775 -30.95 -3.39 -8.72
C LYS A 775 -31.01 -3.57 -7.20
N LEU A 776 -30.67 -4.76 -6.71
CA LEU A 776 -30.64 -5.07 -5.27
C LEU A 776 -29.38 -4.56 -4.58
N GLY A 777 -28.42 -3.94 -5.30
CA GLY A 777 -27.18 -3.44 -4.76
C GLY A 777 -26.25 -4.54 -4.24
N ILE A 778 -26.41 -5.76 -4.73
CA ILE A 778 -25.64 -6.92 -4.32
C ILE A 778 -24.36 -6.98 -5.14
N ASP A 779 -23.26 -7.15 -4.45
CA ASP A 779 -21.96 -7.41 -5.07
C ASP A 779 -22.02 -8.79 -5.74
N PHE A 780 -22.03 -8.80 -7.05
CA PHE A 780 -22.11 -10.00 -7.89
C PHE A 780 -21.06 -11.04 -7.52
N TYR A 781 -19.85 -10.58 -7.14
CA TYR A 781 -18.80 -11.44 -6.63
C TYR A 781 -19.20 -12.19 -5.35
N LYS A 782 -19.94 -11.54 -4.45
CA LYS A 782 -20.43 -12.21 -3.23
C LYS A 782 -21.45 -13.29 -3.56
N VAL A 783 -22.28 -13.05 -4.57
CA VAL A 783 -23.22 -14.07 -5.07
C VAL A 783 -22.46 -15.26 -5.65
N ALA A 784 -21.50 -15.01 -6.52
CA ALA A 784 -20.67 -16.05 -7.10
C ALA A 784 -19.92 -16.86 -6.03
N LYS A 785 -19.35 -16.20 -5.03
CA LYS A 785 -18.68 -16.84 -3.91
C LYS A 785 -19.64 -17.68 -3.04
N ALA A 786 -20.82 -17.16 -2.76
CA ALA A 786 -21.83 -17.89 -1.99
C ALA A 786 -22.37 -19.11 -2.76
N ALA A 787 -22.44 -19.02 -4.08
CA ALA A 787 -22.77 -20.12 -4.98
C ALA A 787 -21.68 -21.21 -5.05
N GLY A 788 -20.54 -21.02 -4.36
CA GLY A 788 -19.43 -21.99 -4.37
C GLY A 788 -18.76 -22.12 -5.74
N VAL A 789 -18.75 -21.04 -6.49
CA VAL A 789 -18.16 -20.99 -7.82
C VAL A 789 -16.64 -20.93 -7.68
N HIS A 790 -15.98 -21.96 -8.18
CA HIS A 790 -14.53 -22.07 -8.27
C HIS A 790 -14.08 -21.94 -9.71
N GLN A 791 -12.88 -21.42 -9.91
CA GLN A 791 -12.21 -21.38 -11.20
C GLN A 791 -12.12 -22.82 -11.76
N GLY A 792 -12.66 -23.13 -12.90
CA GLY A 792 -12.70 -24.47 -13.50
C GLY A 792 -14.11 -25.03 -13.71
N ASP A 793 -15.11 -24.57 -12.99
CA ASP A 793 -16.50 -25.05 -13.14
C ASP A 793 -17.36 -24.12 -14.02
N VAL A 794 -16.78 -23.62 -15.10
CA VAL A 794 -17.41 -22.58 -15.95
C VAL A 794 -18.68 -23.08 -16.65
N SER A 795 -18.78 -24.36 -16.98
CA SER A 795 -19.95 -24.91 -17.70
C SER A 795 -21.24 -24.92 -16.90
N ASP A 796 -21.16 -25.02 -15.58
CA ASP A 796 -22.31 -25.11 -14.66
C ASP A 796 -22.62 -23.79 -13.93
N LEU A 797 -21.78 -22.79 -14.15
CA LEU A 797 -21.72 -21.58 -13.37
C LEU A 797 -22.96 -20.71 -13.54
N SER A 798 -23.41 -20.56 -14.77
CA SER A 798 -24.56 -19.72 -15.12
C SER A 798 -25.84 -20.24 -14.47
N GLU A 799 -26.08 -21.55 -14.48
CA GLU A 799 -27.25 -22.14 -13.85
C GLU A 799 -27.18 -22.04 -12.32
N ARG A 800 -26.02 -22.32 -11.73
CA ARG A 800 -25.83 -22.23 -10.27
C ARG A 800 -25.98 -20.81 -9.75
N ILE A 801 -25.48 -19.81 -10.47
CA ILE A 801 -25.65 -18.41 -10.09
C ILE A 801 -27.11 -17.98 -10.24
N LYS A 802 -27.81 -18.40 -11.29
CA LYS A 802 -29.25 -18.16 -11.44
C LYS A 802 -30.03 -18.75 -10.28
N GLU A 803 -29.77 -20.00 -9.93
CA GLU A 803 -30.41 -20.68 -8.80
C GLU A 803 -30.22 -19.91 -7.49
N TYR A 804 -28.97 -19.51 -7.17
CA TYR A 804 -28.66 -18.74 -5.98
C TYR A 804 -29.13 -17.29 -6.03
N SER A 805 -29.21 -16.66 -7.19
CA SER A 805 -29.67 -15.29 -7.32
C SER A 805 -31.19 -15.13 -7.09
N TYR A 806 -31.96 -16.19 -7.33
CA TYR A 806 -33.38 -16.23 -7.06
C TYR A 806 -33.74 -16.80 -5.66
N ASP A 807 -32.75 -17.27 -4.91
CA ASP A 807 -32.95 -17.71 -3.54
C ASP A 807 -33.07 -16.50 -2.60
N LEU A 808 -34.31 -16.24 -2.16
CA LEU A 808 -34.64 -15.10 -1.29
C LEU A 808 -33.91 -15.14 0.05
N GLU A 809 -33.67 -16.33 0.60
CA GLU A 809 -32.98 -16.49 1.88
C GLU A 809 -31.50 -16.14 1.75
N LEU A 810 -30.84 -16.57 0.67
CA LEU A 810 -29.48 -16.20 0.33
C LEU A 810 -29.37 -14.71 0.07
N MET A 811 -30.33 -14.12 -0.63
CA MET A 811 -30.37 -12.70 -0.92
C MET A 811 -30.53 -11.86 0.35
N GLU A 812 -31.28 -12.31 1.33
CA GLU A 812 -31.35 -11.66 2.66
C GLU A 812 -30.07 -11.79 3.45
N ILE A 813 -29.40 -12.93 3.39
CA ILE A 813 -28.08 -13.13 4.03
C ILE A 813 -27.06 -12.20 3.39
N LEU A 814 -27.03 -12.09 2.07
CA LEU A 814 -26.13 -11.21 1.33
C LEU A 814 -26.40 -9.72 1.57
N LYS A 815 -27.62 -9.34 1.89
CA LYS A 815 -27.99 -7.97 2.29
C LYS A 815 -27.46 -7.60 3.68
N LYS A 816 -27.31 -8.57 4.58
CA LYS A 816 -26.83 -8.36 5.96
C LYS A 816 -25.30 -8.30 6.07
N HIS A 817 -24.58 -8.75 5.06
CA HIS A 817 -23.13 -8.71 4.96
C HIS A 817 -22.63 -7.69 3.93
#